data_6593da6985eaee8bff8accf73f3aff30
#
_entry.id   6593da6985eaee8bff8accf73f3aff30
#
_cell.length_a   1.000
_cell.length_b   1.000
_cell.length_c   1.000
_cell.angle_alpha   90.00
_cell.angle_beta   90.00
_cell.angle_gamma   90.00
#
_symmetry.space_group_name_H-M   'P 1'
#
loop_
_entity.id
_entity.type
_entity.pdbx_description
1 polymer ?
#
loop_
_entity_poly.entity_id
_entity_poly.type
_entity_poly.pdbx_seq_one_letter_code
_entity_poly.pdbx_strand_id
1 'polypeptide(L)'
;KNIVFIVDEAHRSTGGESFENIQKAFKHAAWVGYTGTPMFDETTKGLRTVDIFGPLLHAYTIREAIADRNVLGFKVDFETTIPEDEMKQKYLPDFYKEKYPKWSEEKIQDKINNLTMEDMDDAIEPSFYDENLDHIKLVVKDIYDKWQNRSNDGKYNALLTTHVGGGKASTPMAMMYFDEFQRVNREREEQGLFTLKVAVTFSANNTNNDSMLATNNGLHRAMDAYNEKFGVEFTMGDVSGYTQDVISRLNKTASDGNFLDLVIVVDQLLTGFDAPELNTLYVDRTLKGAGLIQAYSRTNRVADMQEKPWGRVVNYRWPAENEKLMNEALAVYANKDSATLSDEERGRQNVKDGITAPKFSDVLGEVKTVVNKLSDMTSEFIQLPPSEQQKENMIERLREYNAGMAKLKQYAYDPDNKSDEGFDYNNPDDLIRKVGMTPEQEVMLTTVLTNELKAYISKKKGIPVYQIELRMTHVKDIKIDYDYLTELVNNLLNAVHDGNDQEADETKDKIDQFANGLDDRAYATKILNAADAIRKGEYPPKGSGFQYPAHLKDCEKVIHAANTISINRVFLNFRGKWGITDVITSAEMRALFSRHRYGKQDLDDAGEISDIIKSASEEYKTMALDEEVQALSRIKYRNGLREAIYKLADKMAEN
;
A
#
# COMPACT_ATOMS: atom_id res chain seq x y z
N LYS A 1 25.18 -39.93 9.87
CA LYS A 1 25.05 -38.48 9.71
C LYS A 1 23.69 -38.05 10.32
N ASN A 2 23.69 -37.04 11.18
CA ASN A 2 22.45 -36.49 11.72
C ASN A 2 21.86 -35.57 10.63
N ILE A 3 20.61 -35.82 10.25
CA ILE A 3 19.88 -35.06 9.24
C ILE A 3 18.72 -34.36 9.95
N VAL A 4 18.54 -33.08 9.68
CA VAL A 4 17.38 -32.30 10.10
C VAL A 4 16.71 -31.76 8.85
N PHE A 5 15.42 -32.05 8.69
CA PHE A 5 14.59 -31.45 7.67
C PHE A 5 13.87 -30.26 8.27
N ILE A 6 14.01 -29.10 7.65
CA ILE A 6 13.27 -27.89 7.95
C ILE A 6 12.27 -27.71 6.82
N VAL A 7 10.98 -27.76 7.16
CA VAL A 7 9.87 -27.69 6.20
C VAL A 7 9.10 -26.41 6.40
N ASP A 8 9.17 -25.52 5.42
CA ASP A 8 8.33 -24.34 5.37
C ASP A 8 6.96 -24.69 4.76
N GLU A 9 5.94 -23.90 5.09
CA GLU A 9 4.54 -24.15 4.73
C GLU A 9 4.13 -25.60 5.08
N ALA A 10 4.51 -26.03 6.28
CA ALA A 10 4.38 -27.44 6.73
C ALA A 10 2.95 -27.99 6.63
N HIS A 11 1.92 -27.14 6.66
CA HIS A 11 0.54 -27.54 6.45
C HIS A 11 0.26 -28.11 5.05
N ARG A 12 1.07 -27.76 4.04
CA ARG A 12 0.95 -28.31 2.66
C ARG A 12 1.56 -29.72 2.51
N SER A 13 2.43 -30.08 3.43
CA SER A 13 3.17 -31.34 3.39
C SER A 13 2.38 -32.52 3.97
N THR A 14 1.15 -32.30 4.42
CA THR A 14 0.36 -33.21 5.26
C THR A 14 -0.38 -34.31 4.51
N GLY A 15 0.14 -34.89 3.46
CA GLY A 15 -0.59 -36.03 2.89
C GLY A 15 -0.20 -36.49 1.49
N GLY A 16 1.03 -36.27 1.07
CA GLY A 16 1.50 -36.79 -0.21
C GLY A 16 2.34 -38.04 -0.05
N GLU A 17 2.11 -39.01 -0.92
CA GLU A 17 2.92 -40.24 -1.05
C GLU A 17 4.44 -39.95 -1.10
N SER A 18 4.82 -38.80 -1.70
CA SER A 18 6.19 -38.32 -1.76
C SER A 18 6.76 -37.99 -0.36
N PHE A 19 5.98 -37.35 0.52
CA PHE A 19 6.42 -37.05 1.87
C PHE A 19 6.60 -38.29 2.72
N GLU A 20 5.67 -39.26 2.65
CA GLU A 20 5.79 -40.55 3.33
C GLU A 20 7.03 -41.33 2.84
N ASN A 21 7.31 -41.29 1.55
CA ASN A 21 8.48 -41.99 0.98
C ASN A 21 9.79 -41.37 1.47
N ILE A 22 9.85 -40.04 1.62
CA ILE A 22 11.02 -39.38 2.18
C ILE A 22 11.17 -39.71 3.67
N GLN A 23 10.09 -39.70 4.46
CA GLN A 23 10.15 -40.14 5.87
C GLN A 23 10.59 -41.59 6.03
N LYS A 24 10.12 -42.52 5.20
CA LYS A 24 10.55 -43.91 5.20
C LYS A 24 12.02 -44.08 4.84
N ALA A 25 12.55 -43.24 3.94
CA ALA A 25 13.96 -43.27 3.54
C ALA A 25 14.90 -42.70 4.63
N PHE A 26 14.42 -41.72 5.43
CA PHE A 26 15.20 -41.04 6.44
C PHE A 26 14.66 -41.25 7.85
N LYS A 27 14.55 -42.50 8.29
CA LYS A 27 13.92 -42.90 9.57
C LYS A 27 14.53 -42.27 10.83
N HIS A 28 15.77 -41.79 10.77
CA HIS A 28 16.49 -41.21 11.91
C HIS A 28 16.69 -39.68 11.76
N ALA A 29 16.00 -39.05 10.83
CA ALA A 29 16.04 -37.63 10.67
C ALA A 29 15.08 -36.91 11.68
N ALA A 30 15.47 -35.74 12.14
CA ALA A 30 14.57 -34.83 12.85
C ALA A 30 13.81 -33.98 11.83
N TRP A 31 12.55 -33.72 12.13
CA TRP A 31 11.66 -32.92 11.27
C TRP A 31 11.14 -31.72 12.05
N VAL A 32 11.33 -30.53 11.50
CA VAL A 32 10.85 -29.28 12.07
C VAL A 32 9.97 -28.59 11.00
N GLY A 33 8.71 -28.38 11.32
CA GLY A 33 7.76 -27.69 10.45
C GLY A 33 7.53 -26.26 10.88
N TYR A 34 7.54 -25.32 9.93
CA TYR A 34 7.10 -23.94 10.07
C TYR A 34 5.85 -23.71 9.27
N THR A 35 4.85 -23.05 9.83
CA THR A 35 3.62 -22.72 9.11
C THR A 35 2.88 -21.56 9.81
N GLY A 36 2.33 -20.65 9.03
CA GLY A 36 1.42 -19.61 9.52
C GLY A 36 0.01 -20.13 9.79
N THR A 37 -0.37 -21.31 9.25
CA THR A 37 -1.71 -21.88 9.33
C THR A 37 -1.66 -23.38 9.60
N PRO A 38 -1.31 -23.80 10.84
CA PRO A 38 -1.26 -25.22 11.20
C PRO A 38 -2.64 -25.87 11.08
N MET A 39 -2.67 -27.13 10.71
CA MET A 39 -3.89 -27.94 10.66
C MET A 39 -4.14 -28.55 12.05
N PHE A 40 -5.18 -28.09 12.71
CA PHE A 40 -5.52 -28.55 14.06
C PHE A 40 -6.48 -29.75 14.05
N ASP A 41 -7.39 -29.81 13.08
CA ASP A 41 -8.41 -30.86 12.99
C ASP A 41 -8.04 -31.90 11.94
N GLU A 42 -8.51 -33.13 12.12
CA GLU A 42 -8.45 -34.18 11.10
C GLU A 42 -9.31 -33.76 9.91
N THR A 43 -8.66 -33.39 8.81
CA THR A 43 -9.37 -33.10 7.57
C THR A 43 -9.54 -34.37 6.75
N THR A 44 -10.52 -34.38 5.83
CA THR A 44 -10.73 -35.48 4.86
C THR A 44 -9.52 -35.72 3.99
N LYS A 45 -8.46 -34.95 4.06
CA LYS A 45 -7.26 -35.01 3.23
C LYS A 45 -5.97 -35.38 3.95
N GLY A 46 -5.96 -35.55 5.27
CA GLY A 46 -4.69 -35.90 5.91
C GLY A 46 -4.63 -35.73 7.42
N LEU A 47 -3.44 -35.96 7.93
CA LEU A 47 -3.09 -35.87 9.33
C LEU A 47 -2.97 -34.41 9.78
N ARG A 48 -3.21 -34.16 11.06
CA ARG A 48 -2.94 -32.86 11.67
C ARG A 48 -1.45 -32.54 11.61
N THR A 49 -1.10 -31.27 11.63
CA THR A 49 0.32 -30.84 11.63
C THR A 49 1.11 -31.45 12.77
N VAL A 50 0.48 -31.59 13.94
CA VAL A 50 1.09 -32.23 15.13
C VAL A 50 1.34 -33.73 14.98
N ASP A 51 0.57 -34.42 14.17
CA ASP A 51 0.75 -35.85 13.92
C ASP A 51 1.98 -36.15 13.05
N ILE A 52 2.42 -35.16 12.29
CA ILE A 52 3.55 -35.26 11.37
C ILE A 52 4.84 -34.71 11.99
N PHE A 53 4.77 -33.53 12.61
CA PHE A 53 5.94 -32.80 13.11
C PHE A 53 6.11 -32.88 14.62
N GLY A 54 5.16 -33.50 15.34
CA GLY A 54 5.18 -33.57 16.81
C GLY A 54 4.57 -32.32 17.44
N PRO A 55 4.78 -32.12 18.76
CA PRO A 55 4.12 -31.06 19.51
C PRO A 55 4.58 -29.67 19.04
N LEU A 56 3.68 -28.69 19.22
CA LEU A 56 3.97 -27.28 18.96
C LEU A 56 5.12 -26.81 19.88
N LEU A 57 6.21 -26.36 19.28
CA LEU A 57 7.39 -25.88 20.01
C LEU A 57 7.31 -24.38 20.34
N HIS A 58 6.78 -23.59 19.41
CA HIS A 58 6.65 -22.14 19.53
C HIS A 58 5.48 -21.66 18.69
N ALA A 59 4.71 -20.69 19.20
CA ALA A 59 3.69 -19.97 18.46
C ALA A 59 3.92 -18.47 18.56
N TYR A 60 3.86 -17.79 17.41
CA TYR A 60 3.82 -16.34 17.29
C TYR A 60 2.60 -15.99 16.44
N THR A 61 1.54 -15.60 17.09
CA THR A 61 0.23 -15.44 16.46
C THR A 61 0.09 -14.11 15.76
N ILE A 62 -0.93 -13.99 14.90
CA ILE A 62 -1.25 -12.74 14.22
C ILE A 62 -1.55 -11.60 15.20
N ARG A 63 -2.17 -11.91 16.35
CA ARG A 63 -2.43 -10.93 17.41
C ARG A 63 -1.15 -10.38 18.02
N GLU A 64 -0.18 -11.25 18.31
CA GLU A 64 1.13 -10.86 18.83
C GLU A 64 1.89 -10.03 17.79
N ALA A 65 1.87 -10.47 16.53
CA ALA A 65 2.52 -9.76 15.44
C ALA A 65 1.93 -8.34 15.20
N ILE A 66 0.62 -8.17 15.38
CA ILE A 66 -0.03 -6.85 15.33
C ILE A 66 0.38 -6.00 16.55
N ALA A 67 0.37 -6.57 17.74
CA ALA A 67 0.77 -5.88 18.96
C ALA A 67 2.24 -5.40 18.89
N ASP A 68 3.12 -6.22 18.32
CA ASP A 68 4.53 -5.89 18.08
C ASP A 68 4.76 -4.98 16.87
N ARG A 69 3.69 -4.61 16.13
CA ARG A 69 3.73 -3.80 14.90
C ARG A 69 4.52 -4.42 13.75
N ASN A 70 4.67 -5.75 13.73
CA ASN A 70 5.30 -6.48 12.63
C ASN A 70 4.36 -6.68 11.45
N VAL A 71 3.05 -6.63 11.69
CA VAL A 71 2.00 -6.62 10.68
C VAL A 71 0.87 -5.68 11.11
N LEU A 72 0.00 -5.32 10.15
CA LEU A 72 -1.18 -4.50 10.41
C LEU A 72 -2.37 -5.39 10.82
N GLY A 73 -3.33 -4.80 11.54
CA GLY A 73 -4.66 -5.38 11.70
C GLY A 73 -5.49 -5.27 10.42
N PHE A 74 -6.76 -5.66 10.48
CA PHE A 74 -7.65 -5.69 9.33
C PHE A 74 -8.85 -4.75 9.51
N LYS A 75 -9.15 -3.94 8.49
CA LYS A 75 -10.48 -3.35 8.33
C LYS A 75 -11.25 -4.22 7.33
N VAL A 76 -12.29 -4.88 7.83
CA VAL A 76 -13.10 -5.80 7.02
C VAL A 76 -14.49 -5.20 6.84
N ASP A 77 -14.88 -5.02 5.60
CA ASP A 77 -16.19 -4.56 5.18
C ASP A 77 -16.96 -5.73 4.54
N PHE A 78 -18.24 -5.85 4.88
CA PHE A 78 -19.16 -6.83 4.32
C PHE A 78 -20.24 -6.07 3.56
N GLU A 79 -20.11 -6.05 2.25
CA GLU A 79 -21.00 -5.33 1.34
C GLU A 79 -22.02 -6.29 0.70
N THR A 80 -23.15 -5.79 0.31
CA THR A 80 -24.10 -6.54 -0.52
C THR A 80 -24.34 -5.79 -1.82
N THR A 81 -24.43 -6.55 -2.91
CA THR A 81 -24.81 -6.00 -4.22
C THR A 81 -26.33 -6.12 -4.46
N ILE A 82 -27.05 -6.70 -3.50
CA ILE A 82 -28.52 -6.85 -3.61
C ILE A 82 -29.13 -5.87 -2.61
N PRO A 83 -29.83 -4.82 -3.08
CA PRO A 83 -30.49 -3.86 -2.19
C PRO A 83 -31.52 -4.56 -1.29
N GLU A 84 -31.53 -4.21 -0.01
CA GLU A 84 -32.40 -4.82 1.00
C GLU A 84 -33.89 -4.73 0.61
N ASP A 85 -34.29 -3.58 0.05
CA ASP A 85 -35.66 -3.36 -0.42
C ASP A 85 -36.02 -4.30 -1.58
N GLU A 86 -35.09 -4.53 -2.50
CA GLU A 86 -35.30 -5.46 -3.62
C GLU A 86 -35.40 -6.91 -3.13
N MET A 87 -34.54 -7.28 -2.19
CA MET A 87 -34.61 -8.58 -1.51
C MET A 87 -35.99 -8.78 -0.86
N LYS A 88 -36.44 -7.82 -0.05
CA LYS A 88 -37.71 -7.91 0.69
C LYS A 88 -38.93 -7.90 -0.21
N GLN A 89 -38.91 -7.20 -1.34
CA GLN A 89 -40.07 -7.04 -2.22
C GLN A 89 -40.17 -8.12 -3.29
N LYS A 90 -39.06 -8.58 -3.85
CA LYS A 90 -39.06 -9.49 -4.99
C LYS A 90 -38.61 -10.91 -4.65
N TYR A 91 -37.51 -11.07 -3.96
CA TYR A 91 -36.86 -12.39 -3.82
C TYR A 91 -37.38 -13.19 -2.63
N LEU A 92 -37.44 -12.57 -1.47
CA LEU A 92 -37.83 -13.27 -0.24
C LEU A 92 -39.29 -13.78 -0.23
N PRO A 93 -40.29 -13.08 -0.79
CA PRO A 93 -41.63 -13.61 -0.87
C PRO A 93 -41.70 -14.92 -1.65
N ASP A 94 -41.05 -14.99 -2.82
CA ASP A 94 -41.05 -16.19 -3.66
C ASP A 94 -40.24 -17.31 -3.01
N PHE A 95 -39.08 -17.00 -2.43
CA PHE A 95 -38.25 -17.96 -1.69
C PHE A 95 -39.01 -18.61 -0.53
N TYR A 96 -39.68 -17.82 0.30
CA TYR A 96 -40.43 -18.39 1.44
C TYR A 96 -41.68 -19.16 1.00
N LYS A 97 -42.31 -18.75 -0.10
CA LYS A 97 -43.44 -19.45 -0.69
C LYS A 97 -43.06 -20.82 -1.24
N GLU A 98 -41.89 -20.91 -1.85
CA GLU A 98 -41.32 -22.16 -2.35
C GLU A 98 -40.83 -23.07 -1.21
N LYS A 99 -40.06 -22.52 -0.30
CA LYS A 99 -39.49 -23.26 0.86
C LYS A 99 -40.56 -23.72 1.85
N TYR A 100 -41.63 -22.94 2.01
CA TYR A 100 -42.72 -23.21 2.94
C TYR A 100 -44.11 -23.07 2.29
N PRO A 101 -44.52 -23.98 1.43
CA PRO A 101 -45.75 -23.87 0.64
C PRO A 101 -47.04 -23.77 1.49
N LYS A 102 -46.96 -24.08 2.76
CA LYS A 102 -48.10 -24.04 3.71
C LYS A 102 -48.19 -22.71 4.49
N TRP A 103 -47.25 -21.79 4.32
CA TRP A 103 -47.33 -20.51 5.03
C TRP A 103 -48.31 -19.59 4.32
N SER A 104 -49.08 -18.81 5.12
CA SER A 104 -49.89 -17.73 4.60
C SER A 104 -49.03 -16.56 4.16
N GLU A 105 -49.54 -15.72 3.24
CA GLU A 105 -48.87 -14.50 2.84
C GLU A 105 -48.58 -13.56 4.04
N GLU A 106 -49.51 -13.48 4.99
CA GLU A 106 -49.33 -12.70 6.20
C GLU A 106 -48.13 -13.21 7.04
N LYS A 107 -47.98 -14.53 7.17
CA LYS A 107 -46.84 -15.13 7.89
C LYS A 107 -45.52 -14.93 7.17
N ILE A 108 -45.52 -14.98 5.83
CA ILE A 108 -44.34 -14.67 4.99
C ILE A 108 -43.95 -13.19 5.18
N GLN A 109 -44.93 -12.29 5.15
CA GLN A 109 -44.65 -10.86 5.33
C GLN A 109 -44.13 -10.54 6.73
N ASP A 110 -44.68 -11.18 7.76
CA ASP A 110 -44.18 -11.03 9.14
C ASP A 110 -42.74 -11.52 9.28
N LYS A 111 -42.41 -12.66 8.67
CA LYS A 111 -41.02 -13.14 8.62
C LYS A 111 -40.09 -12.17 7.90
N ILE A 112 -40.52 -11.61 6.76
CA ILE A 112 -39.74 -10.63 5.98
C ILE A 112 -39.51 -9.34 6.77
N ASN A 113 -40.48 -8.89 7.55
CA ASN A 113 -40.35 -7.70 8.39
C ASN A 113 -39.38 -7.88 9.57
N ASN A 114 -39.15 -9.12 9.99
CA ASN A 114 -38.29 -9.49 11.13
C ASN A 114 -37.04 -10.29 10.72
N LEU A 115 -36.57 -10.11 9.49
CA LEU A 115 -35.40 -10.81 8.96
C LEU A 115 -34.10 -10.38 9.65
N THR A 116 -33.24 -11.37 9.90
CA THR A 116 -31.83 -11.15 10.18
C THR A 116 -30.99 -11.15 8.91
N MET A 117 -29.75 -10.69 8.97
CA MET A 117 -28.80 -10.78 7.83
C MET A 117 -28.53 -12.24 7.45
N GLU A 118 -28.52 -13.16 8.43
CA GLU A 118 -28.38 -14.61 8.19
C GLU A 118 -29.58 -15.18 7.42
N ASP A 119 -30.81 -14.77 7.76
CA ASP A 119 -32.00 -15.16 7.00
C ASP A 119 -31.95 -14.66 5.54
N MET A 120 -31.36 -13.50 5.30
CA MET A 120 -31.16 -12.97 3.94
C MET A 120 -30.12 -13.79 3.17
N ASP A 121 -29.00 -14.09 3.79
CA ASP A 121 -27.95 -14.91 3.18
C ASP A 121 -28.44 -16.32 2.81
N ASP A 122 -29.25 -16.94 3.68
CA ASP A 122 -29.88 -18.24 3.45
C ASP A 122 -30.81 -18.26 2.21
N ALA A 123 -31.36 -17.11 1.84
CA ALA A 123 -32.25 -16.98 0.70
C ALA A 123 -31.51 -16.73 -0.63
N ILE A 124 -30.24 -16.37 -0.58
CA ILE A 124 -29.44 -16.02 -1.77
C ILE A 124 -28.75 -17.27 -2.31
N GLU A 125 -29.15 -17.69 -3.51
CA GLU A 125 -28.47 -18.77 -4.23
C GLU A 125 -27.17 -18.29 -4.88
N PRO A 126 -26.18 -19.19 -5.11
CA PRO A 126 -24.94 -18.86 -5.79
C PRO A 126 -25.11 -18.18 -7.16
N SER A 127 -26.21 -18.45 -7.87
CA SER A 127 -26.55 -17.86 -9.16
C SER A 127 -26.75 -16.34 -9.12
N PHE A 128 -27.01 -15.75 -7.95
CA PHE A 128 -27.05 -14.30 -7.79
C PHE A 128 -25.68 -13.64 -7.93
N TYR A 129 -24.62 -14.40 -7.70
CA TYR A 129 -23.25 -13.94 -7.74
C TYR A 129 -22.47 -14.54 -8.91
N ASP A 130 -22.58 -15.87 -9.09
CA ASP A 130 -21.77 -16.63 -10.04
C ASP A 130 -22.13 -16.29 -11.48
N GLU A 131 -21.14 -15.77 -12.23
CA GLU A 131 -21.27 -15.38 -13.64
C GLU A 131 -22.44 -14.40 -13.91
N ASN A 132 -22.85 -13.62 -12.90
CA ASN A 132 -23.91 -12.63 -12.99
C ASN A 132 -23.33 -11.24 -13.34
N LEU A 133 -23.63 -10.77 -14.55
CA LEU A 133 -23.10 -9.50 -15.05
C LEU A 133 -23.58 -8.28 -14.24
N ASP A 134 -24.81 -8.31 -13.72
CA ASP A 134 -25.33 -7.18 -12.94
C ASP A 134 -24.66 -7.09 -11.57
N HIS A 135 -24.39 -8.22 -10.94
CA HIS A 135 -23.55 -8.28 -9.73
C HIS A 135 -22.14 -7.73 -10.02
N ILE A 136 -21.50 -8.19 -11.10
CA ILE A 136 -20.15 -7.74 -11.49
C ILE A 136 -20.12 -6.23 -11.72
N LYS A 137 -21.11 -5.67 -12.42
CA LYS A 137 -21.21 -4.21 -12.63
C LYS A 137 -21.30 -3.43 -11.31
N LEU A 138 -22.08 -3.93 -10.35
CA LEU A 138 -22.22 -3.28 -9.04
C LEU A 138 -20.92 -3.33 -8.24
N VAL A 139 -20.21 -4.47 -8.25
CA VAL A 139 -18.90 -4.60 -7.61
C VAL A 139 -17.88 -3.65 -8.25
N VAL A 140 -17.80 -3.62 -9.58
CA VAL A 140 -16.88 -2.73 -10.31
C VAL A 140 -17.22 -1.26 -10.03
N LYS A 141 -18.52 -0.92 -10.00
CA LYS A 141 -18.96 0.43 -9.64
C LYS A 141 -18.50 0.80 -8.21
N ASP A 142 -18.74 -0.04 -7.22
CA ASP A 142 -18.29 0.19 -5.83
C ASP A 142 -16.78 0.37 -5.74
N ILE A 143 -16.01 -0.41 -6.50
CA ILE A 143 -14.55 -0.26 -6.56
C ILE A 143 -14.17 1.13 -7.08
N TYR A 144 -14.75 1.61 -8.18
CA TYR A 144 -14.45 2.95 -8.72
C TYR A 144 -14.92 4.07 -7.79
N ASP A 145 -16.12 3.97 -7.23
CA ASP A 145 -16.70 5.00 -6.37
C ASP A 145 -15.86 5.20 -5.08
N LYS A 146 -15.30 4.11 -4.54
CA LYS A 146 -14.52 4.13 -3.30
C LYS A 146 -13.00 4.02 -3.51
N TRP A 147 -12.54 4.02 -4.78
CA TRP A 147 -11.13 3.77 -5.10
C TRP A 147 -10.17 4.75 -4.45
N GLN A 148 -10.43 6.04 -4.60
CA GLN A 148 -9.53 7.07 -4.06
C GLN A 148 -9.33 6.91 -2.56
N ASN A 149 -10.41 6.68 -1.81
CA ASN A 149 -10.32 6.42 -0.38
C ASN A 149 -9.57 5.12 -0.07
N ARG A 150 -9.94 4.02 -0.75
CA ARG A 150 -9.38 2.68 -0.45
C ARG A 150 -7.94 2.51 -0.89
N SER A 151 -7.50 3.25 -1.90
CA SER A 151 -6.13 3.22 -2.41
C SER A 151 -5.23 4.32 -1.85
N ASN A 152 -5.76 5.22 -1.01
CA ASN A 152 -5.12 6.46 -0.60
C ASN A 152 -4.64 7.26 -1.83
N ASP A 153 -5.61 7.68 -2.65
CA ASP A 153 -5.43 8.44 -3.90
C ASP A 153 -4.49 7.78 -4.93
N GLY A 154 -4.59 6.45 -5.07
CA GLY A 154 -3.80 5.65 -6.01
C GLY A 154 -2.40 5.28 -5.51
N LYS A 155 -2.06 5.64 -4.27
CA LYS A 155 -0.77 5.28 -3.69
C LYS A 155 -0.64 3.78 -3.46
N TYR A 156 -1.72 3.10 -3.11
CA TYR A 156 -1.76 1.66 -2.87
C TYR A 156 -2.61 0.95 -3.90
N ASN A 157 -2.35 -0.32 -4.08
CA ASN A 157 -3.04 -1.17 -5.05
C ASN A 157 -3.92 -2.24 -4.38
N ALA A 158 -4.60 -3.03 -5.22
CA ALA A 158 -5.57 -4.00 -4.78
C ALA A 158 -5.48 -5.33 -5.52
N LEU A 159 -5.99 -6.40 -4.87
CA LEU A 159 -6.36 -7.65 -5.52
C LEU A 159 -7.89 -7.79 -5.53
N LEU A 160 -8.45 -8.35 -6.59
CA LEU A 160 -9.82 -8.85 -6.65
C LEU A 160 -9.78 -10.35 -6.85
N THR A 161 -10.30 -11.12 -5.89
CA THR A 161 -10.40 -12.57 -6.03
C THR A 161 -11.85 -13.00 -6.26
N THR A 162 -12.06 -13.87 -7.24
CA THR A 162 -13.37 -14.44 -7.58
C THR A 162 -13.29 -15.95 -7.70
N HIS A 163 -14.41 -16.62 -7.43
CA HIS A 163 -14.53 -18.08 -7.54
C HIS A 163 -15.98 -18.47 -7.82
N VAL A 164 -16.17 -19.42 -8.71
CA VAL A 164 -17.46 -20.03 -9.04
C VAL A 164 -17.57 -21.38 -8.33
N GLY A 165 -18.68 -21.62 -7.66
CA GLY A 165 -18.92 -22.83 -6.90
C GLY A 165 -19.22 -24.05 -7.78
N GLY A 166 -19.47 -25.22 -7.14
CA GLY A 166 -19.94 -26.42 -7.82
C GLY A 166 -18.93 -27.11 -8.76
N GLY A 167 -17.62 -26.82 -8.62
CA GLY A 167 -16.57 -27.40 -9.46
C GLY A 167 -16.48 -26.82 -10.87
N LYS A 168 -17.16 -25.71 -11.14
CA LYS A 168 -17.04 -24.96 -12.40
C LYS A 168 -15.73 -24.17 -12.45
N ALA A 169 -15.26 -23.87 -13.67
CA ALA A 169 -14.10 -23.01 -13.85
C ALA A 169 -14.42 -21.57 -13.43
N SER A 170 -13.55 -20.94 -12.65
CA SER A 170 -13.71 -19.55 -12.20
C SER A 170 -13.12 -18.53 -13.16
N THR A 171 -12.35 -18.97 -14.14
CA THR A 171 -11.71 -18.09 -15.13
C THR A 171 -12.71 -17.29 -15.97
N PRO A 172 -13.85 -17.85 -16.43
CA PRO A 172 -14.84 -17.06 -17.16
C PRO A 172 -15.31 -15.85 -16.37
N MET A 173 -15.59 -16.02 -15.08
CA MET A 173 -16.00 -14.92 -14.21
C MET A 173 -14.89 -13.88 -14.01
N ALA A 174 -13.64 -14.31 -13.85
CA ALA A 174 -12.50 -13.40 -13.79
C ALA A 174 -12.38 -12.56 -15.07
N MET A 175 -12.64 -13.16 -16.23
CA MET A 175 -12.66 -12.45 -17.51
C MET A 175 -13.87 -11.52 -17.66
N MET A 176 -15.03 -11.85 -17.12
CA MET A 176 -16.18 -10.93 -17.07
C MET A 176 -15.86 -9.68 -16.26
N TYR A 177 -15.17 -9.82 -15.12
CA TYR A 177 -14.64 -8.68 -14.37
C TYR A 177 -13.67 -7.85 -15.20
N PHE A 178 -12.72 -8.50 -15.85
CA PHE A 178 -11.75 -7.81 -16.71
C PHE A 178 -12.44 -7.02 -17.82
N ASP A 179 -13.37 -7.65 -18.52
CA ASP A 179 -14.14 -7.01 -19.60
C ASP A 179 -14.95 -5.79 -19.09
N GLU A 180 -15.55 -5.90 -17.90
CA GLU A 180 -16.27 -4.79 -17.27
C GLU A 180 -15.36 -3.64 -16.86
N PHE A 181 -14.18 -3.91 -16.28
CA PHE A 181 -13.18 -2.88 -16.02
C PHE A 181 -12.72 -2.19 -17.30
N GLN A 182 -12.49 -2.93 -18.38
CA GLN A 182 -12.13 -2.34 -19.68
C GLN A 182 -13.25 -1.48 -20.25
N ARG A 183 -14.51 -1.90 -20.11
CA ARG A 183 -15.68 -1.13 -20.53
C ARG A 183 -15.77 0.20 -19.76
N VAL A 184 -15.71 0.13 -18.44
CA VAL A 184 -15.79 1.30 -17.57
C VAL A 184 -14.59 2.23 -17.78
N ASN A 185 -13.38 1.71 -17.97
CA ASN A 185 -12.20 2.51 -18.29
C ASN A 185 -12.40 3.35 -19.55
N ARG A 186 -12.93 2.76 -20.64
CA ARG A 186 -13.21 3.51 -21.89
C ARG A 186 -14.20 4.63 -21.67
N GLU A 187 -15.32 4.35 -20.98
CA GLU A 187 -16.33 5.37 -20.68
C GLU A 187 -15.79 6.52 -19.83
N ARG A 188 -14.92 6.20 -18.85
CA ARG A 188 -14.30 7.19 -17.97
C ARG A 188 -13.22 8.01 -18.69
N GLU A 189 -12.47 7.39 -19.58
CA GLU A 189 -11.46 8.07 -20.40
C GLU A 189 -12.09 9.08 -21.34
N GLU A 190 -13.24 8.74 -21.99
CA GLU A 190 -14.04 9.65 -22.81
C GLU A 190 -14.54 10.86 -22.00
N GLN A 191 -14.76 10.70 -20.70
CA GLN A 191 -15.22 11.76 -19.79
C GLN A 191 -14.05 12.51 -19.11
N GLY A 192 -12.79 12.15 -19.38
CA GLY A 192 -11.62 12.71 -18.74
C GLY A 192 -11.48 12.36 -17.24
N LEU A 193 -12.09 11.25 -16.81
CA LEU A 193 -12.04 10.76 -15.45
C LEU A 193 -10.88 9.76 -15.29
N PHE A 194 -10.42 9.54 -14.04
CA PHE A 194 -9.37 8.57 -13.76
C PHE A 194 -9.78 7.15 -14.17
N THR A 195 -8.82 6.38 -14.66
CA THR A 195 -8.97 4.98 -15.06
C THR A 195 -8.07 4.09 -14.22
N LEU A 196 -8.40 2.79 -14.12
CA LEU A 196 -7.61 1.81 -13.39
C LEU A 196 -6.78 0.94 -14.35
N LYS A 197 -5.52 0.72 -14.03
CA LYS A 197 -4.66 -0.23 -14.73
C LYS A 197 -4.88 -1.62 -14.13
N VAL A 198 -5.63 -2.43 -14.85
CA VAL A 198 -6.08 -3.76 -14.38
C VAL A 198 -5.41 -4.87 -15.17
N ALA A 199 -4.91 -5.88 -14.46
CA ALA A 199 -4.40 -7.13 -15.03
C ALA A 199 -5.16 -8.33 -14.47
N VAL A 200 -5.01 -9.48 -15.12
CA VAL A 200 -5.62 -10.76 -14.70
C VAL A 200 -4.53 -11.82 -14.61
N THR A 201 -4.48 -12.58 -13.52
CA THR A 201 -3.62 -13.75 -13.44
C THR A 201 -4.41 -14.98 -13.00
N PHE A 202 -4.16 -16.10 -13.65
CA PHE A 202 -4.65 -17.41 -13.22
C PHE A 202 -3.72 -18.52 -13.71
N SER A 203 -3.71 -19.65 -13.00
CA SER A 203 -2.88 -20.79 -13.36
C SER A 203 -3.36 -21.42 -14.68
N ALA A 204 -2.44 -21.59 -15.61
CA ALA A 204 -2.71 -22.41 -16.78
C ALA A 204 -2.89 -23.87 -16.31
N ASN A 205 -4.11 -24.39 -16.37
CA ASN A 205 -4.37 -25.79 -16.06
C ASN A 205 -4.06 -26.66 -17.28
N ASN A 206 -3.26 -27.71 -17.07
CA ASN A 206 -2.85 -28.66 -18.11
C ASN A 206 -3.89 -29.77 -18.36
N THR A 207 -5.15 -29.59 -18.03
CA THR A 207 -6.21 -30.58 -18.25
C THR A 207 -6.97 -30.29 -19.54
N ASN A 208 -7.10 -31.30 -20.38
CA ASN A 208 -7.71 -31.26 -21.73
C ASN A 208 -9.25 -31.21 -21.72
N ASN A 209 -9.86 -30.14 -21.20
CA ASN A 209 -11.32 -29.94 -21.17
C ASN A 209 -11.70 -28.62 -21.87
N ASP A 210 -12.98 -28.46 -22.27
CA ASP A 210 -13.53 -27.27 -22.91
C ASP A 210 -13.28 -25.99 -22.05
N SER A 211 -13.21 -26.12 -20.73
CA SER A 211 -12.82 -25.08 -19.80
C SER A 211 -11.38 -24.59 -20.01
N MET A 212 -10.48 -25.43 -20.51
CA MET A 212 -9.10 -25.08 -20.82
C MET A 212 -9.00 -24.15 -22.02
N LEU A 213 -9.82 -24.38 -23.05
CA LEU A 213 -9.82 -23.53 -24.24
C LEU A 213 -10.32 -22.11 -23.90
N ALA A 214 -11.38 -22.01 -23.11
CA ALA A 214 -11.92 -20.74 -22.64
C ALA A 214 -10.90 -20.02 -21.72
N THR A 215 -10.22 -20.76 -20.83
CA THR A 215 -9.18 -20.24 -19.94
C THR A 215 -7.98 -19.69 -20.73
N ASN A 216 -7.48 -20.48 -21.70
CA ASN A 216 -6.34 -20.06 -22.51
C ASN A 216 -6.68 -18.85 -23.40
N ASN A 217 -7.87 -18.84 -24.03
CA ASN A 217 -8.33 -17.70 -24.83
C ASN A 217 -8.52 -16.43 -23.96
N GLY A 218 -9.04 -16.58 -22.74
CA GLY A 218 -9.17 -15.49 -21.79
C GLY A 218 -7.81 -14.91 -21.39
N LEU A 219 -6.85 -15.80 -21.04
CA LEU A 219 -5.50 -15.37 -20.68
C LEU A 219 -4.79 -14.68 -21.83
N HIS A 220 -4.93 -15.20 -23.06
CA HIS A 220 -4.36 -14.59 -24.27
C HIS A 220 -4.87 -13.16 -24.45
N ARG A 221 -6.20 -12.95 -24.41
CA ARG A 221 -6.79 -11.60 -24.49
C ARG A 221 -6.30 -10.66 -23.40
N ALA A 222 -6.19 -11.15 -22.16
CA ALA A 222 -5.70 -10.37 -21.04
C ALA A 222 -4.22 -9.98 -21.24
N MET A 223 -3.40 -10.91 -21.75
CA MET A 223 -1.99 -10.66 -22.05
C MET A 223 -1.83 -9.67 -23.22
N ASP A 224 -2.65 -9.78 -24.27
CA ASP A 224 -2.62 -8.83 -25.41
C ASP A 224 -2.94 -7.40 -24.93
N ALA A 225 -4.00 -7.23 -24.15
CA ALA A 225 -4.35 -5.92 -23.58
C ALA A 225 -3.27 -5.39 -22.61
N TYR A 226 -2.64 -6.28 -21.85
CA TYR A 226 -1.52 -5.94 -20.98
C TYR A 226 -0.29 -5.50 -21.78
N ASN A 227 0.07 -6.25 -22.83
CA ASN A 227 1.19 -5.92 -23.72
C ASN A 227 1.01 -4.52 -24.34
N GLU A 228 -0.20 -4.24 -24.84
CA GLU A 228 -0.53 -2.91 -25.38
C GLU A 228 -0.40 -1.81 -24.31
N LYS A 229 -0.93 -2.04 -23.10
CA LYS A 229 -0.95 -1.03 -22.03
C LYS A 229 0.44 -0.70 -21.48
N PHE A 230 1.32 -1.72 -21.38
CA PHE A 230 2.64 -1.58 -20.76
C PHE A 230 3.81 -1.58 -21.74
N GLY A 231 3.55 -1.74 -23.06
CA GLY A 231 4.60 -1.74 -24.10
C GLY A 231 5.54 -2.95 -23.98
N VAL A 232 5.01 -4.12 -23.60
CA VAL A 232 5.75 -5.38 -23.45
C VAL A 232 5.23 -6.43 -24.44
N GLU A 233 5.91 -7.57 -24.59
CA GLU A 233 5.58 -8.58 -25.60
C GLU A 233 5.56 -10.00 -24.99
N PHE A 234 4.64 -10.26 -24.04
CA PHE A 234 4.44 -11.60 -23.50
C PHE A 234 3.56 -12.44 -24.41
N THR A 235 3.85 -13.74 -24.48
CA THR A 235 3.08 -14.73 -25.25
C THR A 235 2.64 -15.88 -24.36
N MET A 236 1.71 -16.71 -24.83
CA MET A 236 1.28 -17.93 -24.11
C MET A 236 2.43 -18.91 -23.83
N GLY A 237 3.57 -18.77 -24.49
CA GLY A 237 4.79 -19.53 -24.18
C GLY A 237 5.55 -19.00 -22.96
N ASP A 238 5.26 -17.77 -22.50
CA ASP A 238 5.93 -17.11 -21.38
C ASP A 238 4.94 -16.57 -20.33
N VAL A 239 4.00 -17.39 -19.92
CA VAL A 239 3.05 -17.07 -18.83
C VAL A 239 3.78 -16.80 -17.51
N SER A 240 4.95 -17.42 -17.31
CA SER A 240 5.75 -17.19 -16.11
C SER A 240 6.35 -15.78 -16.09
N GLY A 241 6.92 -15.34 -17.21
CA GLY A 241 7.44 -13.97 -17.37
C GLY A 241 6.34 -12.94 -17.20
N TYR A 242 5.19 -13.13 -17.82
CA TYR A 242 4.01 -12.31 -17.62
C TYR A 242 3.63 -12.19 -16.15
N THR A 243 3.52 -13.31 -15.43
CA THR A 243 3.14 -13.31 -14.01
C THR A 243 4.19 -12.57 -13.16
N GLN A 244 5.48 -12.71 -13.45
CA GLN A 244 6.55 -12.01 -12.74
C GLN A 244 6.50 -10.49 -13.01
N ASP A 245 6.20 -10.07 -14.23
CA ASP A 245 6.05 -8.65 -14.55
C ASP A 245 4.81 -8.06 -13.84
N VAL A 246 3.68 -8.76 -13.82
CA VAL A 246 2.50 -8.38 -13.05
C VAL A 246 2.84 -8.20 -11.56
N ILE A 247 3.59 -9.13 -10.97
CA ILE A 247 4.05 -9.03 -9.57
C ILE A 247 4.97 -7.81 -9.38
N SER A 248 5.89 -7.58 -10.31
CA SER A 248 6.80 -6.45 -10.24
C SER A 248 6.07 -5.11 -10.30
N ARG A 249 5.05 -4.97 -11.17
CA ARG A 249 4.23 -3.76 -11.26
C ARG A 249 3.29 -3.59 -10.06
N LEU A 250 2.77 -4.68 -9.52
CA LEU A 250 1.95 -4.66 -8.31
C LEU A 250 2.80 -4.25 -7.09
N ASN A 251 4.06 -4.71 -7.00
CA ASN A 251 4.99 -4.33 -5.94
C ASN A 251 5.69 -2.98 -6.17
N LYS A 252 5.32 -2.26 -7.23
CA LYS A 252 5.93 -0.98 -7.64
C LYS A 252 7.45 -1.05 -7.82
N THR A 253 7.95 -2.21 -8.29
CA THR A 253 9.38 -2.46 -8.54
C THR A 253 9.73 -2.50 -10.03
N ALA A 254 8.76 -2.34 -10.91
CA ALA A 254 8.99 -2.25 -12.35
C ALA A 254 9.83 -1.01 -12.70
N SER A 255 10.85 -1.20 -13.50
CA SER A 255 11.87 -0.17 -13.81
C SER A 255 11.35 1.00 -14.64
N ASP A 256 10.24 0.81 -15.36
CA ASP A 256 9.61 1.85 -16.19
C ASP A 256 8.70 2.81 -15.39
N GLY A 257 8.48 2.54 -14.08
CA GLY A 257 7.62 3.34 -13.22
C GLY A 257 6.13 3.24 -13.54
N ASN A 258 5.74 2.33 -14.45
CA ASN A 258 4.35 2.15 -14.84
C ASN A 258 3.74 0.98 -14.05
N PHE A 259 2.95 1.29 -13.02
CA PHE A 259 2.47 0.33 -12.03
C PHE A 259 1.02 -0.07 -12.26
N LEU A 260 0.63 -1.21 -11.69
CA LEU A 260 -0.75 -1.70 -11.68
C LEU A 260 -1.52 -1.14 -10.47
N ASP A 261 -2.79 -0.88 -10.70
CA ASP A 261 -3.73 -0.49 -9.65
C ASP A 261 -4.42 -1.72 -9.06
N LEU A 262 -4.88 -2.64 -9.90
CA LEU A 262 -5.65 -3.81 -9.48
C LEU A 262 -5.26 -5.05 -10.29
N VAL A 263 -5.18 -6.20 -9.60
CA VAL A 263 -5.02 -7.50 -10.26
C VAL A 263 -6.19 -8.41 -9.89
N ILE A 264 -6.84 -8.96 -10.91
CA ILE A 264 -7.91 -9.97 -10.77
C ILE A 264 -7.26 -11.34 -10.71
N VAL A 265 -7.60 -12.12 -9.67
CA VAL A 265 -7.02 -13.43 -9.42
C VAL A 265 -8.10 -14.47 -9.10
N VAL A 266 -7.86 -15.71 -9.43
CA VAL A 266 -8.67 -16.83 -8.93
C VAL A 266 -8.06 -17.35 -7.63
N ASP A 267 -6.90 -17.98 -7.68
CA ASP A 267 -6.18 -18.48 -6.49
C ASP A 267 -4.73 -17.99 -6.43
N GLN A 268 -4.16 -17.56 -7.55
CA GLN A 268 -2.81 -17.03 -7.59
C GLN A 268 -2.68 -15.77 -6.74
N LEU A 269 -1.51 -15.53 -6.20
CA LEU A 269 -1.16 -14.36 -5.36
C LEU A 269 -1.92 -14.27 -4.02
N LEU A 270 -2.88 -15.14 -3.73
CA LEU A 270 -3.50 -15.21 -2.41
C LEU A 270 -2.56 -15.86 -1.37
N THR A 271 -1.55 -16.61 -1.82
CA THR A 271 -0.54 -17.24 -0.98
C THR A 271 0.85 -17.10 -1.59
N GLY A 272 1.89 -17.12 -0.76
CA GLY A 272 3.29 -17.15 -1.24
C GLY A 272 3.80 -15.87 -1.90
N PHE A 273 3.14 -14.73 -1.66
CA PHE A 273 3.44 -13.45 -2.27
C PHE A 273 3.53 -12.36 -1.21
N ASP A 274 4.55 -11.54 -1.26
CA ASP A 274 4.77 -10.41 -0.37
C ASP A 274 4.61 -9.09 -1.13
N ALA A 275 3.71 -8.23 -0.65
CA ALA A 275 3.38 -6.97 -1.30
C ALA A 275 3.01 -5.90 -0.26
N PRO A 276 3.98 -5.12 0.24
CA PRO A 276 3.71 -4.02 1.17
C PRO A 276 2.72 -2.98 0.60
N GLU A 277 2.79 -2.75 -0.71
CA GLU A 277 1.93 -1.80 -1.42
C GLU A 277 0.48 -2.28 -1.63
N LEU A 278 0.21 -3.57 -1.38
CA LEU A 278 -1.14 -4.12 -1.46
C LEU A 278 -1.95 -3.73 -0.23
N ASN A 279 -2.90 -2.81 -0.41
CA ASN A 279 -3.76 -2.33 0.68
C ASN A 279 -5.10 -3.04 0.75
N THR A 280 -5.72 -3.33 -0.39
CA THR A 280 -7.11 -3.81 -0.44
C THR A 280 -7.21 -5.17 -1.12
N LEU A 281 -7.94 -6.08 -0.48
CA LEU A 281 -8.40 -7.34 -1.08
C LEU A 281 -9.92 -7.28 -1.25
N TYR A 282 -10.37 -7.26 -2.47
CA TYR A 282 -11.77 -7.43 -2.83
C TYR A 282 -12.08 -8.92 -2.97
N VAL A 283 -13.08 -9.39 -2.24
CA VAL A 283 -13.41 -10.82 -2.13
C VAL A 283 -14.80 -11.07 -2.70
N ASP A 284 -14.85 -11.62 -3.88
CA ASP A 284 -16.07 -12.08 -4.53
C ASP A 284 -16.11 -13.62 -4.57
N ARG A 285 -15.94 -14.21 -3.39
CA ARG A 285 -15.95 -15.66 -3.15
C ARG A 285 -16.11 -15.95 -1.67
N THR A 286 -16.37 -17.20 -1.32
CA THR A 286 -16.28 -17.66 0.06
C THR A 286 -14.88 -18.14 0.39
N LEU A 287 -14.27 -17.57 1.42
CA LEU A 287 -12.98 -18.01 1.98
C LEU A 287 -13.21 -18.61 3.36
N LYS A 288 -12.45 -19.67 3.71
CA LYS A 288 -12.61 -20.41 4.96
C LYS A 288 -11.27 -20.71 5.62
N GLY A 289 -11.25 -20.76 6.94
CA GLY A 289 -10.14 -21.25 7.77
C GLY A 289 -8.79 -20.67 7.38
N ALA A 290 -7.82 -21.56 7.11
CA ALA A 290 -6.46 -21.20 6.71
C ALA A 290 -6.39 -20.32 5.45
N GLY A 291 -7.19 -20.65 4.43
CA GLY A 291 -7.23 -19.91 3.17
C GLY A 291 -7.71 -18.48 3.35
N LEU A 292 -8.67 -18.25 4.25
CA LEU A 292 -9.14 -16.91 4.61
C LEU A 292 -8.01 -16.09 5.24
N ILE A 293 -7.35 -16.64 6.26
CA ILE A 293 -6.25 -15.95 6.96
C ILE A 293 -5.10 -15.63 6.01
N GLN A 294 -4.72 -16.57 5.14
CA GLN A 294 -3.65 -16.38 4.17
C GLN A 294 -3.97 -15.28 3.16
N ALA A 295 -5.20 -15.25 2.64
CA ALA A 295 -5.66 -14.24 1.70
C ALA A 295 -5.71 -12.84 2.35
N TYR A 296 -6.32 -12.72 3.54
CA TYR A 296 -6.40 -11.46 4.28
C TYR A 296 -4.99 -10.93 4.61
N SER A 297 -4.08 -11.82 5.00
CA SER A 297 -2.70 -11.47 5.34
C SER A 297 -1.87 -10.96 4.15
N ARG A 298 -2.41 -10.93 2.93
CA ARG A 298 -1.76 -10.21 1.82
C ARG A 298 -1.83 -8.69 2.02
N THR A 299 -2.89 -8.19 2.65
CA THR A 299 -3.11 -6.75 2.85
C THR A 299 -2.42 -6.18 4.08
N ASN A 300 -2.00 -7.02 5.03
CA ASN A 300 -1.54 -6.57 6.35
C ASN A 300 -0.03 -6.31 6.44
N ARG A 301 0.68 -6.27 5.34
CA ARG A 301 2.10 -5.90 5.32
C ARG A 301 2.28 -4.42 5.64
N VAL A 302 3.27 -4.14 6.48
CA VAL A 302 3.62 -2.76 6.85
C VAL A 302 4.33 -2.10 5.66
N ALA A 303 3.76 -1.00 5.17
CA ALA A 303 4.40 -0.07 4.24
C ALA A 303 4.67 1.24 4.98
N ASP A 304 3.62 1.96 5.31
CA ASP A 304 3.64 3.17 6.13
C ASP A 304 2.44 3.14 7.08
N MET A 305 2.69 3.01 8.39
CA MET A 305 1.61 2.90 9.39
C MET A 305 0.78 4.18 9.54
N GLN A 306 1.29 5.33 9.09
CA GLN A 306 0.55 6.60 9.13
C GLN A 306 -0.43 6.72 7.96
N GLU A 307 -0.15 6.09 6.84
CA GLU A 307 -0.98 6.15 5.64
C GLU A 307 -1.78 4.87 5.41
N LYS A 308 -1.24 3.74 5.83
CA LYS A 308 -1.85 2.41 5.77
C LYS A 308 -1.96 1.83 7.18
N PRO A 309 -2.93 2.27 7.99
CA PRO A 309 -3.08 1.82 9.38
C PRO A 309 -3.61 0.40 9.50
N TRP A 310 -4.30 -0.10 8.49
CA TRP A 310 -4.85 -1.46 8.40
C TRP A 310 -4.74 -2.02 6.98
N GLY A 311 -4.68 -3.34 6.87
CA GLY A 311 -5.02 -4.03 5.64
C GLY A 311 -6.54 -4.03 5.45
N ARG A 312 -7.02 -3.72 4.26
CA ARG A 312 -8.46 -3.66 3.97
C ARG A 312 -8.93 -4.91 3.25
N VAL A 313 -10.09 -5.41 3.66
CA VAL A 313 -10.77 -6.52 2.98
C VAL A 313 -12.23 -6.12 2.76
N VAL A 314 -12.74 -6.30 1.55
CA VAL A 314 -14.14 -6.02 1.19
C VAL A 314 -14.76 -7.29 0.63
N ASN A 315 -15.75 -7.84 1.33
CA ASN A 315 -16.49 -9.02 0.91
C ASN A 315 -17.80 -8.61 0.25
N TYR A 316 -18.11 -9.21 -0.91
CA TYR A 316 -19.30 -8.86 -1.71
C TYR A 316 -20.38 -9.94 -1.74
N ARG A 317 -20.18 -11.06 -1.04
CA ARG A 317 -21.13 -12.18 -1.02
C ARG A 317 -21.48 -12.54 0.40
N TRP A 318 -22.72 -12.93 0.64
CA TRP A 318 -23.22 -13.47 1.89
C TRP A 318 -22.59 -12.80 3.13
N PRO A 319 -22.97 -11.54 3.43
CA PRO A 319 -22.33 -10.75 4.47
C PRO A 319 -22.24 -11.43 5.84
N ALA A 320 -23.36 -12.00 6.31
CA ALA A 320 -23.42 -12.67 7.62
C ALA A 320 -22.61 -13.97 7.64
N GLU A 321 -22.72 -14.80 6.59
CA GLU A 321 -21.96 -16.05 6.50
C GLU A 321 -20.46 -15.78 6.40
N ASN A 322 -20.01 -14.81 5.58
CA ASN A 322 -18.60 -14.47 5.48
C ASN A 322 -18.05 -13.84 6.78
N GLU A 323 -18.85 -13.04 7.49
CA GLU A 323 -18.46 -12.54 8.81
C GLU A 323 -18.29 -13.69 9.83
N LYS A 324 -19.20 -14.65 9.82
CA LYS A 324 -19.12 -15.85 10.66
C LYS A 324 -17.86 -16.67 10.34
N LEU A 325 -17.58 -16.93 9.06
CA LEU A 325 -16.39 -17.66 8.62
C LEU A 325 -15.09 -16.92 9.00
N MET A 326 -15.07 -15.60 8.94
CA MET A 326 -13.96 -14.79 9.44
C MET A 326 -13.77 -14.98 10.95
N ASN A 327 -14.85 -14.88 11.72
CA ASN A 327 -14.79 -15.06 13.17
C ASN A 327 -14.30 -16.45 13.57
N GLU A 328 -14.75 -17.49 12.89
CA GLU A 328 -14.28 -18.87 13.07
C GLU A 328 -12.78 -19.00 12.75
N ALA A 329 -12.32 -18.44 11.63
CA ALA A 329 -10.91 -18.46 11.25
C ALA A 329 -10.03 -17.69 12.25
N LEU A 330 -10.46 -16.52 12.70
CA LEU A 330 -9.75 -15.75 13.72
C LEU A 330 -9.72 -16.47 15.08
N ALA A 331 -10.80 -17.15 15.47
CA ALA A 331 -10.84 -17.94 16.69
C ALA A 331 -9.76 -19.04 16.68
N VAL A 332 -9.51 -19.64 15.54
CA VAL A 332 -8.52 -20.72 15.38
C VAL A 332 -7.09 -20.20 15.32
N TYR A 333 -6.84 -19.14 14.55
CA TYR A 333 -5.46 -18.73 14.17
C TYR A 333 -4.94 -17.52 14.93
N ALA A 334 -5.80 -16.80 15.66
CA ALA A 334 -5.40 -15.57 16.35
C ALA A 334 -4.87 -15.78 17.77
N ASN A 335 -5.16 -16.91 18.40
CA ASN A 335 -4.81 -17.16 19.80
C ASN A 335 -3.80 -18.30 19.96
N LYS A 336 -2.88 -18.12 20.91
CA LYS A 336 -1.82 -19.09 21.23
C LYS A 336 -2.36 -20.44 21.68
N ASP A 337 -3.48 -20.41 22.41
CA ASP A 337 -4.09 -21.60 23.03
C ASP A 337 -5.21 -22.20 22.17
N SER A 338 -5.41 -21.71 20.94
CA SER A 338 -6.51 -22.16 20.08
C SER A 338 -6.53 -23.68 19.84
N ALA A 339 -5.34 -24.31 19.81
CA ALA A 339 -5.22 -25.76 19.65
C ALA A 339 -5.76 -26.55 20.87
N THR A 340 -5.85 -25.93 22.04
CA THR A 340 -6.26 -26.57 23.29
C THR A 340 -7.68 -26.22 23.74
N LEU A 341 -8.29 -25.21 23.12
CA LEU A 341 -9.64 -24.73 23.46
C LEU A 341 -10.71 -25.56 22.73
N SER A 342 -11.80 -25.84 23.43
CA SER A 342 -13.03 -26.39 22.82
C SER A 342 -13.68 -25.34 21.90
N ASP A 343 -14.53 -25.77 20.97
CA ASP A 343 -15.27 -24.87 20.08
C ASP A 343 -16.16 -23.88 20.86
N GLU A 344 -16.73 -24.33 22.01
CA GLU A 344 -17.53 -23.48 22.88
C GLU A 344 -16.67 -22.37 23.54
N GLU A 345 -15.46 -22.70 23.96
CA GLU A 345 -14.53 -21.73 24.56
C GLU A 345 -14.01 -20.74 23.51
N ARG A 346 -13.70 -21.20 22.30
CA ARG A 346 -13.34 -20.33 21.15
C ARG A 346 -14.47 -19.35 20.84
N GLY A 347 -15.73 -19.80 20.82
CA GLY A 347 -16.90 -18.96 20.57
C GLY A 347 -17.16 -17.87 21.62
N ARG A 348 -16.65 -18.05 22.86
CA ARG A 348 -16.79 -17.06 23.95
C ARG A 348 -15.71 -15.97 23.92
N GLN A 349 -14.66 -16.13 23.15
CA GLN A 349 -13.57 -15.14 23.09
C GLN A 349 -13.94 -13.98 22.16
N ASN A 350 -13.57 -12.75 22.53
CA ASN A 350 -13.61 -11.62 21.62
C ASN A 350 -12.47 -11.75 20.60
N VAL A 351 -12.69 -12.56 19.56
CA VAL A 351 -11.67 -12.91 18.55
C VAL A 351 -11.24 -11.73 17.71
N LYS A 352 -12.07 -10.69 17.61
CA LYS A 352 -11.81 -9.48 16.82
C LYS A 352 -10.90 -8.49 17.53
N ASP A 353 -10.87 -8.51 18.86
CA ASP A 353 -10.18 -7.52 19.67
C ASP A 353 -8.67 -7.48 19.37
N GLY A 354 -8.17 -6.29 19.04
CA GLY A 354 -6.77 -6.07 18.65
C GLY A 354 -6.38 -6.62 17.29
N ILE A 355 -7.31 -7.21 16.51
CA ILE A 355 -7.06 -7.77 15.17
C ILE A 355 -7.81 -7.00 14.10
N THR A 356 -9.11 -6.74 14.34
CA THR A 356 -9.91 -5.95 13.40
C THR A 356 -9.97 -4.49 13.83
N ALA A 357 -10.18 -3.60 12.86
CA ALA A 357 -10.39 -2.19 13.11
C ALA A 357 -11.56 -1.95 14.07
N PRO A 358 -11.43 -1.05 15.05
CA PRO A 358 -12.52 -0.68 15.97
C PRO A 358 -13.64 0.05 15.21
N LYS A 359 -14.73 0.37 15.87
CA LYS A 359 -15.81 1.17 15.28
C LYS A 359 -15.34 2.61 15.02
N PHE A 360 -15.92 3.25 14.00
CA PHE A 360 -15.66 4.67 13.70
C PHE A 360 -15.85 5.58 14.91
N SER A 361 -16.95 5.38 15.66
CA SER A 361 -17.27 6.13 16.89
C SER A 361 -16.17 6.07 17.93
N ASP A 362 -15.53 4.92 18.10
CA ASP A 362 -14.48 4.71 19.09
C ASP A 362 -13.22 5.48 18.72
N VAL A 363 -12.77 5.32 17.45
CA VAL A 363 -11.61 6.07 16.93
C VAL A 363 -11.87 7.58 16.94
N LEU A 364 -13.10 8.00 16.59
CA LEU A 364 -13.50 9.40 16.64
C LEU A 364 -13.42 9.98 18.06
N GLY A 365 -13.85 9.23 19.07
CA GLY A 365 -13.74 9.61 20.48
C GLY A 365 -12.30 9.77 20.94
N GLU A 366 -11.41 8.86 20.53
CA GLU A 366 -9.96 8.95 20.80
C GLU A 366 -9.36 10.22 20.18
N VAL A 367 -9.63 10.47 18.89
CA VAL A 367 -9.10 11.64 18.18
C VAL A 367 -9.63 12.95 18.76
N LYS A 368 -10.93 13.04 19.10
CA LYS A 368 -11.50 14.19 19.79
C LYS A 368 -10.77 14.51 21.11
N THR A 369 -10.41 13.47 21.86
CA THR A 369 -9.66 13.63 23.10
C THR A 369 -8.28 14.23 22.85
N VAL A 370 -7.60 13.82 21.78
CA VAL A 370 -6.30 14.34 21.38
C VAL A 370 -6.42 15.79 20.89
N VAL A 371 -7.43 16.07 20.06
CA VAL A 371 -7.73 17.42 19.54
C VAL A 371 -7.99 18.40 20.68
N ASN A 372 -8.78 18.03 21.67
CA ASN A 372 -9.03 18.87 22.85
C ASN A 372 -7.73 19.19 23.61
N LYS A 373 -6.87 18.18 23.82
CA LYS A 373 -5.56 18.41 24.47
C LYS A 373 -4.67 19.34 23.66
N LEU A 374 -4.65 19.19 22.32
CA LEU A 374 -3.91 20.08 21.43
C LEU A 374 -4.47 21.51 21.47
N SER A 375 -5.79 21.67 21.47
CA SER A 375 -6.46 22.96 21.61
C SER A 375 -6.07 23.67 22.92
N ASP A 376 -6.15 22.95 24.04
CA ASP A 376 -5.77 23.50 25.35
C ASP A 376 -4.29 23.91 25.39
N MET A 377 -3.40 23.10 24.81
CA MET A 377 -1.95 23.38 24.81
C MET A 377 -1.57 24.57 23.93
N THR A 378 -2.33 24.84 22.88
CA THR A 378 -2.01 25.82 21.83
C THR A 378 -2.89 27.05 21.89
N SER A 379 -3.66 27.23 22.97
CA SER A 379 -4.64 28.32 23.11
C SER A 379 -5.59 28.39 21.91
N GLU A 380 -6.34 27.27 21.68
CA GLU A 380 -7.26 27.12 20.55
C GLU A 380 -6.58 27.21 19.17
N PHE A 381 -5.40 26.59 19.04
CA PHE A 381 -4.59 26.53 17.83
C PHE A 381 -4.01 27.88 17.36
N ILE A 382 -3.80 28.84 18.29
CA ILE A 382 -3.27 30.17 17.95
C ILE A 382 -1.75 30.22 18.04
N GLN A 383 -1.13 29.53 19.02
CA GLN A 383 0.30 29.63 19.29
C GLN A 383 0.90 28.35 19.86
N LEU A 384 2.24 28.20 19.73
CA LEU A 384 2.95 27.11 20.38
C LEU A 384 2.89 27.21 21.92
N PRO A 385 2.89 26.06 22.62
CA PRO A 385 3.02 26.04 24.06
C PRO A 385 4.26 26.80 24.55
N PRO A 386 4.18 27.53 25.69
CA PRO A 386 5.28 28.36 26.13
C PRO A 386 6.51 27.60 26.63
N SER A 387 6.32 26.44 27.30
CA SER A 387 7.42 25.71 27.88
C SER A 387 7.99 24.61 26.97
N GLU A 388 9.26 24.28 27.13
CA GLU A 388 9.93 23.19 26.39
C GLU A 388 9.24 21.84 26.60
N GLN A 389 8.90 21.51 27.83
CA GLN A 389 8.22 20.25 28.17
C GLN A 389 6.86 20.14 27.46
N GLN A 390 6.11 21.24 27.37
CA GLN A 390 4.83 21.25 26.66
C GLN A 390 5.02 21.13 25.16
N LYS A 391 6.08 21.68 24.58
CA LYS A 391 6.41 21.50 23.15
C LYS A 391 6.77 20.05 22.84
N GLU A 392 7.51 19.38 23.73
CA GLU A 392 7.80 17.94 23.59
C GLU A 392 6.51 17.10 23.70
N ASN A 393 5.63 17.40 24.65
CA ASN A 393 4.34 16.75 24.76
C ASN A 393 3.46 16.99 23.51
N MET A 394 3.56 18.17 22.91
CA MET A 394 2.83 18.48 21.67
C MET A 394 3.25 17.57 20.52
N ILE A 395 4.53 17.20 20.40
CA ILE A 395 5.01 16.28 19.37
C ILE A 395 4.29 14.92 19.50
N GLU A 396 4.18 14.40 20.73
CA GLU A 396 3.49 13.14 20.98
C GLU A 396 2.00 13.24 20.63
N ARG A 397 1.35 14.33 21.01
CA ARG A 397 -0.07 14.54 20.66
C ARG A 397 -0.29 14.69 19.16
N LEU A 398 0.62 15.34 18.43
CA LEU A 398 0.55 15.43 16.97
C LEU A 398 0.73 14.05 16.30
N ARG A 399 1.62 13.19 16.83
CA ARG A 399 1.74 11.80 16.35
C ARG A 399 0.48 10.99 16.62
N GLU A 400 -0.13 11.15 17.79
CA GLU A 400 -1.42 10.51 18.11
C GLU A 400 -2.55 11.03 17.20
N TYR A 401 -2.59 12.34 16.95
CA TYR A 401 -3.51 12.95 16.01
C TYR A 401 -3.35 12.35 14.62
N ASN A 402 -2.15 12.30 14.09
CA ASN A 402 -1.86 11.72 12.77
C ASN A 402 -2.30 10.27 12.67
N ALA A 403 -1.93 9.45 13.64
CA ALA A 403 -2.31 8.03 13.67
C ALA A 403 -3.83 7.87 13.73
N GLY A 404 -4.50 8.71 14.52
CA GLY A 404 -5.96 8.70 14.62
C GLY A 404 -6.66 9.15 13.33
N MET A 405 -6.19 10.24 12.72
CA MET A 405 -6.73 10.75 11.46
C MET A 405 -6.54 9.76 10.31
N ALA A 406 -5.37 9.13 10.22
CA ALA A 406 -5.12 8.06 9.23
C ALA A 406 -6.11 6.91 9.37
N LYS A 407 -6.44 6.53 10.61
CA LYS A 407 -7.48 5.53 10.89
C LYS A 407 -8.88 6.02 10.47
N LEU A 408 -9.25 7.25 10.84
CA LEU A 408 -10.57 7.82 10.50
C LEU A 408 -10.77 7.94 8.99
N LYS A 409 -9.75 8.28 8.22
CA LYS A 409 -9.80 8.32 6.75
C LYS A 409 -10.18 6.98 6.11
N GLN A 410 -10.03 5.87 6.82
CA GLN A 410 -10.43 4.55 6.31
C GLN A 410 -11.94 4.27 6.38
N TYR A 411 -12.73 5.11 7.07
CA TYR A 411 -14.18 4.96 7.25
C TYR A 411 -14.95 5.92 6.34
N ALA A 412 -14.68 5.88 5.04
CA ALA A 412 -15.46 6.67 4.10
C ALA A 412 -16.93 6.23 4.11
N TYR A 413 -17.77 7.19 4.23
CA TYR A 413 -19.22 7.08 4.30
C TYR A 413 -19.82 7.06 2.90
N ASP A 414 -20.83 6.20 2.71
CA ASP A 414 -21.67 6.25 1.52
C ASP A 414 -22.86 7.19 1.80
N PRO A 415 -22.99 8.32 1.08
CA PRO A 415 -24.08 9.28 1.30
C PRO A 415 -25.46 8.67 1.10
N ASP A 416 -25.59 7.59 0.33
CA ASP A 416 -26.83 6.85 0.12
C ASP A 416 -27.13 5.86 1.26
N ASN A 417 -26.11 5.50 2.05
CA ASN A 417 -26.22 4.65 3.20
C ASN A 417 -26.21 5.51 4.49
N LYS A 418 -27.36 5.78 5.06
CA LYS A 418 -27.59 6.68 6.19
C LYS A 418 -27.01 6.21 7.55
N SER A 419 -25.99 5.34 7.56
CA SER A 419 -25.28 5.01 8.77
C SER A 419 -24.30 6.13 9.12
N ASP A 420 -24.39 6.70 10.31
CA ASP A 420 -23.46 7.72 10.85
C ASP A 420 -22.04 7.19 11.14
N GLU A 421 -21.64 6.06 10.56
CA GLU A 421 -20.39 5.35 10.84
C GLU A 421 -19.25 5.71 9.89
N GLY A 422 -19.13 6.96 9.49
CA GLY A 422 -18.05 7.41 8.60
C GLY A 422 -18.08 8.91 8.34
N PHE A 423 -17.44 9.33 7.26
CA PHE A 423 -17.47 10.70 6.77
C PHE A 423 -17.57 10.73 5.25
N ASP A 424 -18.10 11.84 4.72
CA ASP A 424 -18.16 12.06 3.27
C ASP A 424 -16.75 12.33 2.71
N TYR A 425 -16.22 11.38 1.93
CA TYR A 425 -14.90 11.52 1.31
C TYR A 425 -14.81 12.72 0.35
N ASN A 426 -15.91 13.06 -0.31
CA ASN A 426 -16.00 14.22 -1.20
C ASN A 426 -16.12 15.55 -0.44
N ASN A 427 -16.36 15.50 0.88
CA ASN A 427 -16.42 16.65 1.77
C ASN A 427 -15.50 16.45 2.98
N PRO A 428 -14.18 16.56 2.81
CA PRO A 428 -13.21 16.35 3.89
C PRO A 428 -13.43 17.25 5.10
N ASP A 429 -14.08 18.40 4.94
CA ASP A 429 -14.45 19.30 6.05
C ASP A 429 -15.45 18.66 7.03
N ASP A 430 -16.21 17.64 6.58
CA ASP A 430 -17.09 16.88 7.46
C ASP A 430 -16.28 16.14 8.53
N LEU A 431 -15.19 15.47 8.16
CA LEU A 431 -14.32 14.79 9.12
C LEU A 431 -13.64 15.79 10.08
N ILE A 432 -13.16 16.92 9.57
CA ILE A 432 -12.55 17.98 10.40
C ILE A 432 -13.54 18.48 11.46
N ARG A 433 -14.79 18.74 11.08
CA ARG A 433 -15.84 19.15 12.02
C ARG A 433 -16.19 18.02 12.99
N LYS A 434 -16.25 16.78 12.53
CA LYS A 434 -16.53 15.60 13.40
C LYS A 434 -15.46 15.43 14.48
N VAL A 435 -14.20 15.73 14.21
CA VAL A 435 -13.15 15.67 15.24
C VAL A 435 -13.11 16.90 16.15
N GLY A 436 -13.93 17.90 15.89
CA GLY A 436 -14.10 19.08 16.78
C GLY A 436 -13.25 20.29 16.40
N MET A 437 -12.82 20.40 15.15
CA MET A 437 -12.07 21.56 14.63
C MET A 437 -12.83 22.25 13.48
N THR A 438 -12.48 23.48 13.22
CA THR A 438 -12.82 24.13 11.95
C THR A 438 -11.73 23.85 10.91
N PRO A 439 -12.03 23.98 9.60
CA PRO A 439 -11.01 23.85 8.57
C PRO A 439 -9.80 24.78 8.77
N GLU A 440 -10.04 25.98 9.25
CA GLU A 440 -8.98 26.97 9.55
C GLU A 440 -8.10 26.51 10.72
N GLN A 441 -8.70 25.96 11.77
CA GLN A 441 -7.97 25.40 12.92
C GLN A 441 -7.12 24.19 12.52
N GLU A 442 -7.63 23.36 11.64
CA GLU A 442 -6.88 22.21 11.10
C GLU A 442 -5.65 22.70 10.32
N VAL A 443 -5.79 23.68 9.44
CA VAL A 443 -4.68 24.29 8.71
C VAL A 443 -3.67 24.94 9.68
N MET A 444 -4.15 25.69 10.70
CA MET A 444 -3.26 26.26 11.71
C MET A 444 -2.45 25.19 12.44
N LEU A 445 -3.09 24.11 12.89
CA LEU A 445 -2.43 23.03 13.60
C LEU A 445 -1.42 22.28 12.72
N THR A 446 -1.87 21.84 11.53
CA THR A 446 -1.13 20.88 10.69
C THR A 446 -0.04 21.54 9.86
N THR A 447 -0.17 22.83 9.56
CA THR A 447 0.81 23.62 8.81
C THR A 447 1.59 24.59 9.69
N VAL A 448 0.93 25.60 10.21
CA VAL A 448 1.63 26.72 10.86
C VAL A 448 2.32 26.27 12.14
N LEU A 449 1.55 25.77 13.11
CA LEU A 449 2.11 25.39 14.43
C LEU A 449 3.07 24.19 14.32
N THR A 450 2.79 23.26 13.43
CA THR A 450 3.69 22.11 13.18
C THR A 450 5.02 22.57 12.58
N ASN A 451 5.02 23.49 11.63
CA ASN A 451 6.25 24.04 11.05
C ASN A 451 7.05 24.90 12.05
N GLU A 452 6.38 25.72 12.85
CA GLU A 452 7.03 26.44 13.95
C GLU A 452 7.66 25.49 14.97
N LEU A 453 6.97 24.39 15.32
CA LEU A 453 7.48 23.36 16.22
C LEU A 453 8.69 22.65 15.63
N LYS A 454 8.66 22.29 14.34
CA LYS A 454 9.80 21.72 13.63
C LYS A 454 11.00 22.67 13.62
N ALA A 455 10.79 23.94 13.33
CA ALA A 455 11.84 24.96 13.36
C ALA A 455 12.47 25.11 14.76
N TYR A 456 11.65 25.09 15.82
CA TYR A 456 12.12 25.09 17.20
C TYR A 456 12.99 23.86 17.51
N ILE A 457 12.54 22.64 17.11
CA ILE A 457 13.30 21.40 17.34
C ILE A 457 14.62 21.41 16.57
N SER A 458 14.57 21.84 15.30
CA SER A 458 15.76 21.98 14.43
C SER A 458 16.81 22.85 15.10
N LYS A 459 16.42 24.02 15.60
CA LYS A 459 17.32 24.95 16.30
C LYS A 459 17.85 24.35 17.60
N LYS A 460 17.02 23.64 18.38
CA LYS A 460 17.41 23.02 19.66
C LYS A 460 18.37 21.86 19.49
N LYS A 461 18.11 20.98 18.50
CA LYS A 461 18.89 19.75 18.27
C LYS A 461 20.02 19.92 17.27
N GLY A 462 20.11 21.04 16.57
CA GLY A 462 21.10 21.28 15.52
C GLY A 462 20.97 20.35 14.31
N ILE A 463 19.74 19.86 14.05
CA ILE A 463 19.43 18.97 12.92
C ILE A 463 18.58 19.72 11.90
N PRO A 464 18.72 19.46 10.60
CA PRO A 464 17.87 20.07 9.57
C PRO A 464 16.39 19.75 9.79
N VAL A 465 15.50 20.69 9.40
CA VAL A 465 14.04 20.54 9.57
C VAL A 465 13.50 19.27 8.89
N TYR A 466 14.02 18.91 7.73
CA TYR A 466 13.62 17.74 6.97
C TYR A 466 13.95 16.39 7.64
N GLN A 467 14.87 16.37 8.62
CA GLN A 467 15.19 15.18 9.42
C GLN A 467 14.25 14.98 10.62
N ILE A 468 13.30 15.89 10.81
CA ILE A 468 12.33 15.80 11.88
C ILE A 468 11.13 14.99 11.36
N GLU A 469 11.04 13.73 11.77
CA GLU A 469 9.92 12.84 11.45
C GLU A 469 8.63 13.28 12.16
N LEU A 470 7.99 14.29 11.63
CA LEU A 470 6.67 14.73 12.03
C LEU A 470 5.87 15.10 10.78
N ARG A 471 5.35 14.08 10.11
CA ARG A 471 4.41 14.24 9.00
C ARG A 471 3.02 14.49 9.56
N MET A 472 2.28 15.38 8.93
CA MET A 472 0.89 15.62 9.28
C MET A 472 -0.02 14.92 8.26
N THR A 473 -1.04 14.22 8.77
CA THR A 473 -2.08 13.61 7.95
C THR A 473 -3.13 14.67 7.65
N HIS A 474 -3.16 15.16 6.43
CA HIS A 474 -4.18 16.09 5.98
C HIS A 474 -5.43 15.34 5.54
N VAL A 475 -6.59 15.86 5.89
CA VAL A 475 -7.89 15.32 5.45
C VAL A 475 -8.19 15.76 4.02
N LYS A 476 -7.76 16.97 3.66
CA LYS A 476 -7.73 17.46 2.28
C LYS A 476 -6.33 17.25 1.72
N ASP A 477 -6.25 16.82 0.46
CA ASP A 477 -5.07 17.17 -0.31
C ASP A 477 -4.94 18.68 -0.24
N ILE A 478 -3.85 19.15 0.37
CA ILE A 478 -3.45 20.52 0.16
C ILE A 478 -3.11 20.55 -1.32
N LYS A 479 -4.06 21.02 -2.14
CA LYS A 479 -3.75 21.33 -3.53
C LYS A 479 -2.52 22.18 -3.48
N ILE A 480 -1.42 21.69 -4.04
CA ILE A 480 -0.21 22.48 -4.19
C ILE A 480 -0.69 23.76 -4.85
N ASP A 481 -0.52 24.89 -4.16
CA ASP A 481 -0.84 26.17 -4.75
C ASP A 481 0.24 26.48 -5.80
N TYR A 482 0.07 25.84 -6.97
CA TYR A 482 0.98 25.99 -8.09
C TYR A 482 1.09 27.43 -8.56
N ASP A 483 0.04 28.23 -8.38
CA ASP A 483 0.07 29.65 -8.74
C ASP A 483 1.00 30.40 -7.77
N TYR A 484 0.88 30.14 -6.48
CA TYR A 484 1.77 30.73 -5.48
C TYR A 484 3.22 30.24 -5.62
N LEU A 485 3.43 28.94 -5.84
CA LEU A 485 4.77 28.39 -6.10
C LEU A 485 5.37 28.99 -7.37
N THR A 486 4.57 29.14 -8.43
CA THR A 486 5.00 29.77 -9.70
C THR A 486 5.41 31.22 -9.49
N GLU A 487 4.66 31.97 -8.67
CA GLU A 487 5.03 33.35 -8.31
C GLU A 487 6.37 33.39 -7.55
N LEU A 488 6.55 32.53 -6.55
CA LEU A 488 7.81 32.46 -5.80
C LEU A 488 9.00 32.08 -6.71
N VAL A 489 8.84 31.12 -7.63
CA VAL A 489 9.89 30.73 -8.56
C VAL A 489 10.23 31.89 -9.53
N ASN A 490 9.23 32.62 -10.03
CA ASN A 490 9.46 33.82 -10.83
C ASN A 490 10.24 34.88 -10.06
N ASN A 491 9.86 35.16 -8.82
CA ASN A 491 10.51 36.13 -7.97
C ASN A 491 11.96 35.73 -7.66
N LEU A 492 12.22 34.45 -7.37
CA LEU A 492 13.57 33.95 -7.13
C LEU A 492 14.47 34.09 -8.39
N LEU A 493 13.95 33.70 -9.57
CA LEU A 493 14.67 33.84 -10.84
C LEU A 493 15.02 35.30 -11.13
N ASN A 494 14.08 36.21 -10.91
CA ASN A 494 14.29 37.65 -11.15
C ASN A 494 15.28 38.27 -10.13
N ALA A 495 15.13 37.96 -8.85
CA ALA A 495 16.02 38.44 -7.80
C ALA A 495 17.48 37.97 -8.04
N VAL A 496 17.67 36.72 -8.42
CA VAL A 496 19.02 36.18 -8.77
C VAL A 496 19.58 36.84 -10.03
N HIS A 497 18.73 37.08 -11.04
CA HIS A 497 19.16 37.76 -12.28
C HIS A 497 19.60 39.19 -12.02
N ASP A 498 18.84 39.90 -11.17
CA ASP A 498 19.08 41.33 -10.83
C ASP A 498 20.20 41.49 -9.80
N GLY A 499 20.76 40.42 -9.27
CA GLY A 499 21.82 40.41 -8.27
C GLY A 499 21.34 40.89 -6.89
N ASN A 500 20.04 40.79 -6.60
CA ASN A 500 19.46 41.14 -5.31
C ASN A 500 19.51 39.96 -4.35
N ASP A 501 20.67 39.77 -3.70
CA ASP A 501 20.91 38.59 -2.84
C ASP A 501 19.96 38.51 -1.65
N GLN A 502 19.57 39.67 -1.07
CA GLN A 502 18.65 39.67 0.06
C GLN A 502 17.26 39.15 -0.34
N GLU A 503 16.70 39.68 -1.42
CA GLU A 503 15.39 39.23 -1.93
C GLU A 503 15.41 37.78 -2.41
N ALA A 504 16.52 37.34 -2.99
CA ALA A 504 16.72 35.95 -3.41
C ALA A 504 16.74 35.01 -2.21
N ASP A 505 17.41 35.37 -1.11
CA ASP A 505 17.43 34.53 0.10
C ASP A 505 16.05 34.51 0.78
N GLU A 506 15.38 35.66 0.94
CA GLU A 506 14.04 35.73 1.51
C GLU A 506 13.01 34.93 0.69
N THR A 507 13.13 34.98 -0.64
CA THR A 507 12.23 34.23 -1.53
C THR A 507 12.52 32.73 -1.48
N LYS A 508 13.81 32.35 -1.44
CA LYS A 508 14.20 30.95 -1.26
C LYS A 508 13.68 30.39 0.06
N ASP A 509 13.78 31.13 1.16
CA ASP A 509 13.25 30.72 2.46
C ASP A 509 11.74 30.46 2.40
N LYS A 510 10.99 31.29 1.66
CA LYS A 510 9.55 31.04 1.42
C LYS A 510 9.28 29.77 0.61
N ILE A 511 10.09 29.52 -0.43
CA ILE A 511 10.00 28.25 -1.22
C ILE A 511 10.35 27.07 -0.31
N ASP A 512 11.40 27.16 0.50
CA ASP A 512 11.79 26.10 1.42
C ASP A 512 10.69 25.83 2.47
N GLN A 513 10.04 26.86 3.02
CA GLN A 513 8.90 26.72 3.91
C GLN A 513 7.71 26.06 3.22
N PHE A 514 7.40 26.48 2.00
CA PHE A 514 6.34 25.89 1.19
C PHE A 514 6.62 24.40 0.93
N ALA A 515 7.80 24.04 0.43
CA ALA A 515 8.18 22.66 0.14
C ALA A 515 8.17 21.78 1.41
N ASN A 516 8.67 22.30 2.54
CA ASN A 516 8.65 21.59 3.81
C ASN A 516 7.24 21.34 4.37
N GLY A 517 6.25 22.11 3.93
CA GLY A 517 4.83 21.91 4.24
C GLY A 517 4.13 20.84 3.41
N LEU A 518 4.73 20.39 2.31
CA LEU A 518 4.13 19.39 1.44
C LEU A 518 4.23 17.97 2.02
N ASP A 519 3.18 17.18 1.82
CA ASP A 519 3.16 15.75 2.20
C ASP A 519 3.97 14.89 1.22
N ASP A 520 3.94 15.22 -0.07
CA ASP A 520 4.77 14.56 -1.08
C ASP A 520 6.25 14.94 -0.90
N ARG A 521 6.98 14.09 -0.19
CA ARG A 521 8.40 14.31 0.12
C ARG A 521 9.29 14.26 -1.11
N ALA A 522 8.94 13.43 -2.09
CA ALA A 522 9.70 13.36 -3.33
C ALA A 522 9.55 14.66 -4.13
N TYR A 523 8.34 15.21 -4.20
CA TYR A 523 8.10 16.48 -4.86
C TYR A 523 8.66 17.66 -4.06
N ALA A 524 8.52 17.67 -2.74
CA ALA A 524 9.16 18.67 -1.87
C ALA A 524 10.67 18.76 -2.10
N THR A 525 11.34 17.59 -2.17
CA THR A 525 12.78 17.53 -2.45
C THR A 525 13.14 18.10 -3.84
N LYS A 526 12.30 17.83 -4.86
CA LYS A 526 12.49 18.41 -6.21
C LYS A 526 12.43 19.95 -6.16
N ILE A 527 11.47 20.51 -5.41
CA ILE A 527 11.34 21.97 -5.23
C ILE A 527 12.55 22.53 -4.51
N LEU A 528 12.99 21.93 -3.40
CA LEU A 528 14.17 22.38 -2.64
C LEU A 528 15.44 22.35 -3.49
N ASN A 529 15.67 21.27 -4.22
CA ASN A 529 16.80 21.14 -5.13
C ASN A 529 16.77 22.18 -6.26
N ALA A 530 15.58 22.45 -6.80
CA ALA A 530 15.39 23.44 -7.85
C ALA A 530 15.66 24.87 -7.32
N ALA A 531 15.11 25.22 -6.15
CA ALA A 531 15.35 26.50 -5.51
C ALA A 531 16.84 26.72 -5.21
N ASP A 532 17.54 25.68 -4.75
CA ASP A 532 18.99 25.74 -4.50
C ASP A 532 19.78 25.96 -5.81
N ALA A 533 19.44 25.28 -6.91
CA ALA A 533 20.08 25.47 -8.19
C ALA A 533 19.84 26.88 -8.78
N ILE A 534 18.60 27.41 -8.63
CA ILE A 534 18.28 28.77 -9.06
C ILE A 534 19.05 29.79 -8.22
N ARG A 535 19.03 29.67 -6.88
CA ARG A 535 19.72 30.59 -5.97
C ARG A 535 21.24 30.65 -6.23
N LYS A 536 21.86 29.52 -6.58
CA LYS A 536 23.28 29.45 -6.94
C LYS A 536 23.59 29.94 -8.36
N GLY A 537 22.60 30.38 -9.13
CA GLY A 537 22.76 30.83 -10.51
C GLY A 537 23.13 29.69 -11.49
N GLU A 538 22.88 28.44 -11.13
CA GLU A 538 23.11 27.28 -11.98
C GLU A 538 21.97 27.06 -12.96
N TYR A 539 20.77 27.51 -12.62
CA TYR A 539 19.62 27.58 -13.50
C TYR A 539 19.12 29.02 -13.63
N PRO A 540 18.79 29.49 -14.86
CA PRO A 540 18.90 28.80 -16.13
C PRO A 540 20.35 28.66 -16.60
N PRO A 541 20.67 27.62 -17.41
CA PRO A 541 22.02 27.45 -17.95
C PRO A 541 22.46 28.65 -18.77
N LYS A 542 23.73 29.02 -18.64
CA LYS A 542 24.31 30.12 -19.43
C LYS A 542 24.12 29.88 -20.92
N GLY A 543 23.59 30.86 -21.64
CA GLY A 543 23.35 30.77 -23.09
C GLY A 543 22.06 30.00 -23.47
N SER A 544 21.19 29.66 -22.50
CA SER A 544 19.90 28.98 -22.78
C SER A 544 18.87 29.88 -23.49
N GLY A 545 19.10 31.19 -23.58
CA GLY A 545 18.12 32.12 -24.12
C GLY A 545 16.92 32.39 -23.23
N PHE A 546 17.03 32.08 -21.94
CA PHE A 546 15.95 32.33 -20.97
C PHE A 546 15.62 33.82 -20.89
N GLN A 547 14.33 34.16 -20.97
CA GLN A 547 13.86 35.55 -21.03
C GLN A 547 13.64 36.13 -19.64
N TYR A 548 14.14 37.36 -19.42
CA TYR A 548 13.90 38.12 -18.19
C TYR A 548 13.18 39.44 -18.48
N PRO A 549 12.33 39.93 -17.56
CA PRO A 549 11.97 39.28 -16.31
C PRO A 549 11.21 37.99 -16.53
N ALA A 550 11.42 36.98 -15.65
CA ALA A 550 10.72 35.72 -15.70
C ALA A 550 9.22 35.90 -15.46
N HIS A 551 8.40 35.40 -16.36
CA HIS A 551 6.92 35.39 -16.28
C HIS A 551 6.38 34.01 -16.64
N LEU A 552 6.73 33.02 -15.82
CA LEU A 552 6.23 31.66 -15.98
C LEU A 552 4.73 31.63 -15.66
N LYS A 553 3.98 30.89 -16.47
CA LYS A 553 2.58 30.54 -16.18
C LYS A 553 2.48 29.27 -15.36
N ASP A 554 3.52 28.44 -15.41
CA ASP A 554 3.67 27.17 -14.72
C ASP A 554 5.15 26.93 -14.46
N CYS A 555 5.50 26.67 -13.20
CA CYS A 555 6.87 26.45 -12.76
C CYS A 555 7.37 25.00 -12.92
N GLU A 556 6.53 24.03 -13.27
CA GLU A 556 6.84 22.60 -13.24
C GLU A 556 8.07 22.25 -14.09
N LYS A 557 8.14 22.79 -15.32
CA LYS A 557 9.28 22.57 -16.20
C LYS A 557 10.59 23.15 -15.65
N VAL A 558 10.51 24.29 -14.99
CA VAL A 558 11.66 24.94 -14.34
C VAL A 558 12.13 24.12 -13.16
N ILE A 559 11.20 23.69 -12.30
CA ILE A 559 11.50 22.84 -11.15
C ILE A 559 12.18 21.55 -11.62
N HIS A 560 11.62 20.87 -12.64
CA HIS A 560 12.21 19.65 -13.17
C HIS A 560 13.63 19.87 -13.73
N ALA A 561 13.83 20.91 -14.53
CA ALA A 561 15.13 21.23 -15.12
C ALA A 561 16.18 21.63 -14.07
N ALA A 562 15.81 22.52 -13.13
CA ALA A 562 16.68 22.99 -12.08
C ALA A 562 17.04 21.86 -11.07
N ASN A 563 16.08 20.99 -10.70
CA ASN A 563 16.34 19.80 -9.91
C ASN A 563 17.33 18.85 -10.60
N THR A 564 17.18 18.66 -11.91
CA THR A 564 18.12 17.84 -12.72
C THR A 564 19.54 18.38 -12.66
N ILE A 565 19.72 19.70 -12.71
CA ILE A 565 21.02 20.36 -12.57
C ILE A 565 21.59 20.13 -11.17
N SER A 566 20.78 20.31 -10.13
CA SER A 566 21.20 20.06 -8.73
C SER A 566 21.68 18.62 -8.52
N ILE A 567 20.93 17.62 -9.00
CA ILE A 567 21.32 16.20 -8.92
C ILE A 567 22.61 15.94 -9.70
N ASN A 568 22.76 16.48 -10.90
CA ASN A 568 23.98 16.34 -11.69
C ASN A 568 25.20 16.92 -10.97
N ARG A 569 25.05 18.06 -10.28
CA ARG A 569 26.10 18.63 -9.45
C ARG A 569 26.51 17.69 -8.33
N VAL A 570 25.57 17.06 -7.63
CA VAL A 570 25.85 16.09 -6.59
C VAL A 570 26.67 14.92 -7.15
N PHE A 571 26.30 14.41 -8.32
CA PHE A 571 27.04 13.33 -8.97
C PHE A 571 28.44 13.77 -9.42
N LEU A 572 28.58 14.97 -10.00
CA LEU A 572 29.87 15.50 -10.41
C LEU A 572 30.81 15.66 -9.21
N ASN A 573 30.31 16.23 -8.11
CA ASN A 573 31.12 16.40 -6.90
C ASN A 573 31.52 15.04 -6.31
N PHE A 574 30.61 14.09 -6.27
CA PHE A 574 30.90 12.73 -5.80
C PHE A 574 31.96 12.05 -6.68
N ARG A 575 31.79 12.12 -7.99
CA ARG A 575 32.73 11.53 -8.95
C ARG A 575 34.12 12.17 -8.86
N GLY A 576 34.16 13.50 -8.75
CA GLY A 576 35.40 14.23 -8.56
C GLY A 576 36.09 13.87 -7.23
N LYS A 577 35.33 13.86 -6.13
CA LYS A 577 35.85 13.46 -4.80
C LYS A 577 36.54 12.10 -4.85
N TRP A 578 35.89 11.11 -5.45
CA TRP A 578 36.37 9.73 -5.46
C TRP A 578 37.25 9.38 -6.67
N GLY A 579 37.49 10.33 -7.61
CA GLY A 579 38.33 10.11 -8.81
C GLY A 579 37.73 9.10 -9.78
N ILE A 580 36.41 9.09 -9.94
CA ILE A 580 35.68 8.17 -10.83
C ILE A 580 35.05 8.87 -12.04
N THR A 581 35.51 10.07 -12.36
CA THR A 581 35.00 10.89 -13.48
C THR A 581 35.09 10.19 -14.83
N ASP A 582 36.15 9.44 -15.06
CA ASP A 582 36.40 8.72 -16.30
C ASP A 582 35.92 7.25 -16.27
N VAL A 583 35.44 6.81 -15.09
CA VAL A 583 34.97 5.41 -14.86
C VAL A 583 33.47 5.27 -15.08
N ILE A 584 32.68 6.26 -14.63
CA ILE A 584 31.21 6.25 -14.75
C ILE A 584 30.69 7.67 -14.97
N THR A 585 29.77 7.84 -15.89
CA THR A 585 29.09 9.12 -16.14
C THR A 585 27.98 9.42 -15.14
N SER A 586 27.55 10.67 -15.04
CA SER A 586 26.39 11.03 -14.19
C SER A 586 25.09 10.37 -14.65
N ALA A 587 24.95 10.13 -15.96
CA ALA A 587 23.78 9.44 -16.53
C ALA A 587 23.75 7.95 -16.12
N GLU A 588 24.91 7.29 -16.21
CA GLU A 588 25.04 5.88 -15.79
C GLU A 588 24.84 5.72 -14.28
N MET A 589 25.39 6.66 -13.45
CA MET A 589 25.09 6.66 -12.01
C MET A 589 23.60 6.83 -11.71
N ARG A 590 22.92 7.70 -12.45
CA ARG A 590 21.47 7.89 -12.29
C ARG A 590 20.72 6.61 -12.65
N ALA A 591 21.07 5.96 -13.76
CA ALA A 591 20.47 4.70 -14.17
C ALA A 591 20.75 3.57 -13.17
N LEU A 592 21.95 3.52 -12.59
CA LEU A 592 22.30 2.58 -11.55
C LEU A 592 21.44 2.80 -10.29
N PHE A 593 21.35 4.03 -9.81
CA PHE A 593 20.64 4.36 -8.56
C PHE A 593 19.12 4.29 -8.68
N SER A 594 18.55 4.41 -9.89
CA SER A 594 17.11 4.24 -10.10
C SER A 594 16.59 2.84 -9.75
N ARG A 595 17.49 1.85 -9.65
CA ARG A 595 17.17 0.45 -9.28
C ARG A 595 17.36 0.17 -7.79
N HIS A 596 17.96 1.12 -7.04
CA HIS A 596 18.31 0.94 -5.64
C HIS A 596 17.10 1.02 -4.73
N ARG A 597 17.07 0.16 -3.71
CA ARG A 597 16.11 0.20 -2.60
C ARG A 597 16.84 0.62 -1.34
N TYR A 598 16.27 1.57 -0.63
CA TYR A 598 16.82 2.08 0.62
C TYR A 598 17.26 0.96 1.57
N GLY A 599 18.49 1.05 2.07
CA GLY A 599 19.08 0.10 3.02
C GLY A 599 19.43 -1.28 2.43
N LYS A 600 19.35 -1.48 1.11
CA LYS A 600 19.71 -2.75 0.46
C LYS A 600 21.11 -2.70 -0.17
N GLN A 601 21.72 -3.85 -0.34
CA GLN A 601 23.01 -4.01 -1.03
C GLN A 601 22.77 -4.60 -2.44
N ASP A 602 21.87 -3.95 -3.22
CA ASP A 602 21.28 -4.46 -4.46
C ASP A 602 21.89 -3.87 -5.75
N LEU A 603 22.90 -3.01 -5.64
CA LEU A 603 23.52 -2.36 -6.79
C LEU A 603 24.69 -3.14 -7.40
N ASP A 604 25.08 -4.27 -6.84
CA ASP A 604 26.21 -5.08 -7.30
C ASP A 604 25.82 -6.48 -7.80
N ASP A 605 24.53 -6.73 -8.00
CA ASP A 605 24.00 -8.05 -8.39
C ASP A 605 24.56 -8.54 -9.73
N ALA A 606 24.81 -7.63 -10.66
CA ALA A 606 25.48 -7.90 -11.93
C ALA A 606 27.01 -7.61 -11.92
N GLY A 607 27.58 -7.28 -10.75
CA GLY A 607 29.00 -6.94 -10.60
C GLY A 607 29.36 -5.49 -11.01
N GLU A 608 28.35 -4.65 -11.27
CA GLU A 608 28.53 -3.27 -11.79
C GLU A 608 29.36 -2.39 -10.85
N ILE A 609 29.05 -2.41 -9.53
CA ILE A 609 29.84 -1.67 -8.53
C ILE A 609 31.25 -2.25 -8.39
N SER A 610 31.39 -3.56 -8.43
CA SER A 610 32.69 -4.23 -8.35
C SER A 610 33.60 -3.83 -9.52
N ASP A 611 33.06 -3.70 -10.71
CA ASP A 611 33.79 -3.26 -11.91
C ASP A 611 34.18 -1.77 -11.82
N ILE A 612 33.26 -0.91 -11.37
CA ILE A 612 33.55 0.52 -11.13
C ILE A 612 34.70 0.65 -10.10
N ILE A 613 34.61 -0.04 -8.97
CA ILE A 613 35.62 0.02 -7.92
C ILE A 613 36.96 -0.53 -8.39
N LYS A 614 36.93 -1.60 -9.18
CA LYS A 614 38.17 -2.20 -9.75
C LYS A 614 38.87 -1.19 -10.64
N SER A 615 38.18 -0.61 -11.60
CA SER A 615 38.71 0.38 -12.54
C SER A 615 39.20 1.64 -11.79
N ALA A 616 38.39 2.19 -10.92
CA ALA A 616 38.73 3.37 -10.13
C ALA A 616 39.96 3.17 -9.24
N SER A 617 40.14 1.97 -8.69
CA SER A 617 41.25 1.68 -7.76
C SER A 617 42.63 1.65 -8.42
N GLU A 618 42.74 1.80 -9.74
CA GLU A 618 44.01 1.85 -10.47
C GLU A 618 44.62 3.24 -10.42
N GLU A 619 43.80 4.29 -10.57
CA GLU A 619 44.27 5.66 -10.74
C GLU A 619 43.75 6.69 -9.73
N TYR A 620 43.00 6.27 -8.68
CA TYR A 620 42.35 7.19 -7.75
C TYR A 620 43.28 8.20 -7.08
N LYS A 621 44.56 7.85 -6.89
CA LYS A 621 45.53 8.75 -6.25
C LYS A 621 45.84 10.00 -7.08
N THR A 622 45.67 9.92 -8.38
CA THR A 622 45.86 11.02 -9.33
C THR A 622 44.56 11.66 -9.75
N MET A 623 43.49 10.89 -9.79
CA MET A 623 42.16 11.31 -10.29
C MET A 623 41.25 11.90 -9.27
N ALA A 624 41.38 11.49 -7.98
CA ALA A 624 40.54 12.03 -6.91
C ALA A 624 40.92 13.49 -6.60
N LEU A 625 39.91 14.33 -6.41
CA LEU A 625 40.09 15.73 -6.02
C LEU A 625 40.24 15.92 -4.51
N ASP A 626 39.92 14.90 -3.72
CA ASP A 626 39.94 14.93 -2.27
C ASP A 626 41.25 14.31 -1.75
N GLU A 627 42.03 15.09 -1.04
CA GLU A 627 43.34 14.68 -0.50
C GLU A 627 43.25 13.51 0.49
N GLU A 628 42.14 13.44 1.27
CA GLU A 628 41.91 12.32 2.19
C GLU A 628 41.70 11.01 1.44
N VAL A 629 40.99 11.08 0.30
CA VAL A 629 40.79 9.93 -0.57
C VAL A 629 42.07 9.51 -1.25
N GLN A 630 42.90 10.43 -1.71
CA GLN A 630 44.21 10.15 -2.32
C GLN A 630 45.16 9.46 -1.32
N ALA A 631 45.05 9.82 -0.04
CA ALA A 631 45.89 9.26 1.04
C ALA A 631 45.49 7.82 1.45
N LEU A 632 44.35 7.32 1.03
CA LEU A 632 43.89 5.98 1.38
C LEU A 632 44.77 4.90 0.76
N SER A 633 44.94 3.79 1.50
CA SER A 633 45.46 2.57 0.87
C SER A 633 44.43 1.98 -0.08
N ARG A 634 44.87 1.21 -1.10
CA ARG A 634 44.01 0.64 -2.12
C ARG A 634 42.82 -0.16 -1.54
N ILE A 635 43.05 -0.88 -0.46
CA ILE A 635 41.99 -1.65 0.23
C ILE A 635 40.99 -0.71 0.90
N LYS A 636 41.47 0.31 1.63
CA LYS A 636 40.61 1.29 2.29
C LYS A 636 39.79 2.12 1.24
N TYR A 637 40.42 2.47 0.13
CA TYR A 637 39.77 3.17 -0.97
C TYR A 637 38.60 2.33 -1.53
N ARG A 638 38.84 1.05 -1.87
CA ARG A 638 37.82 0.16 -2.42
C ARG A 638 36.63 -0.02 -1.50
N ASN A 639 36.88 -0.22 -0.22
CA ASN A 639 35.81 -0.35 0.78
C ASN A 639 35.07 0.97 1.00
N GLY A 640 35.80 2.08 1.11
CA GLY A 640 35.23 3.41 1.29
C GLY A 640 34.41 3.87 0.10
N LEU A 641 34.88 3.60 -1.14
CA LEU A 641 34.11 3.93 -2.35
C LEU A 641 32.80 3.12 -2.42
N ARG A 642 32.85 1.81 -2.10
CA ARG A 642 31.63 0.97 -2.04
C ARG A 642 30.62 1.52 -1.04
N GLU A 643 31.06 1.79 0.17
CA GLU A 643 30.21 2.37 1.20
C GLU A 643 29.65 3.74 0.79
N ALA A 644 30.46 4.59 0.20
CA ALA A 644 30.06 5.91 -0.27
C ALA A 644 29.02 5.85 -1.42
N ILE A 645 29.15 4.88 -2.36
CA ILE A 645 28.16 4.66 -3.42
C ILE A 645 26.83 4.28 -2.83
N TYR A 646 26.77 3.31 -1.94
CA TYR A 646 25.51 2.91 -1.30
C TYR A 646 24.91 4.03 -0.46
N LYS A 647 25.71 4.76 0.31
CA LYS A 647 25.25 5.91 1.09
C LYS A 647 24.66 7.02 0.20
N LEU A 648 25.25 7.25 -0.98
CA LEU A 648 24.71 8.21 -1.93
C LEU A 648 23.43 7.67 -2.57
N ALA A 649 23.37 6.38 -2.91
CA ALA A 649 22.18 5.74 -3.48
C ALA A 649 21.03 5.73 -2.48
N ASP A 650 21.27 5.38 -1.21
CA ASP A 650 20.28 5.50 -0.15
C ASP A 650 19.71 6.91 -0.05
N LYS A 651 20.58 7.93 -0.05
CA LYS A 651 20.16 9.34 -0.03
C LYS A 651 19.30 9.71 -1.25
N MET A 652 19.52 9.09 -2.40
CA MET A 652 18.71 9.33 -3.61
C MET A 652 17.40 8.54 -3.59
N ALA A 653 17.37 7.39 -2.94
CA ALA A 653 16.18 6.56 -2.80
C ALA A 653 15.21 7.07 -1.71
N GLU A 654 15.73 7.81 -0.70
CA GLU A 654 14.90 8.51 0.30
C GLU A 654 14.15 9.72 -0.29
N ASN A 655 14.59 10.22 -1.44
CA ASN A 655 14.07 11.41 -2.12
C ASN A 655 13.26 11.04 -3.36
#